data_0c41aba8ab4a1a04042531ca78f47aa1
#
_entry.id   0c41aba8ab4a1a04042531ca78f47aa1
#
_cell.length_a   1.000
_cell.length_b   1.000
_cell.length_c   1.000
_cell.angle_alpha   90.00
_cell.angle_beta   90.00
_cell.angle_gamma   90.00
#
_symmetry.space_group_name_H-M   'P 1'
#
loop_
_entity.id
_entity.type
_entity.pdbx_description
1 polymer ?
#
loop_
_entity_poly.entity_id
_entity_poly.type
_entity_poly.pdbx_seq_one_letter_code
_entity_poly.pdbx_strand_id
1 'polypeptide(L)'
;MKKLLCIDGNSILNRSFYGIRLLTTKDGFPTNALYGLVNVISRELEALAPDYAAIAYDLKAPTFRHNMYEAYKAGRHAMPDELRAQMPVSRELADILGLHILDREGYEADDILGTLAAMAEADPEECCAYLLTGDKDSLQLISPRVHVLLAGNTATTDMDEAAFFERYGVSSSQFVDVKALMGDSSDNIPGVPGIGEKTALKLIAEYGSLDGIYDTLETAHHTPALKRKLTEGRESAYLSQKLATICRDVPLGLTLEDIATKPMDRTRARDFFLRHEFSGFIKRFGLTDEASPDSAKQISQNHDQAPSNAPATPVLTQAVTAQAIQPTDLAALPRGRYALSLNETDEEMTLSLCQDSVLYTCTLSLPPAPKAVTAVHAFLTDTGVETVVYDAKQIYHRLDDLGIHWRGASHDVLLAAYALNSGLGHFDMDRLAVTYLGTVPTEETGSIRLLCPLLDVLLARLNETDQTAVYTELEMPLCAVLADMEAVGFKIDRASIAAYGQVLDTVAADMESRIYTYAGRPFNINSPKQLGEILFDVLLLPTDKKTKTGYSTNAEVLEKLRRYHPIIDDILDYRQVTKLKSTYVDGLLKLADGEGVVHTTFKQTGTATGRLSSAEPNLQNIPIRTELGRELRKFFIPSEPGRVLIDADYSQIELRLLADIAGDSAMREAFVSGFDIHTDTAARVFGVSSTEVTLELRKKAKAINFGIMYGMGEFSLSEDLHISRAEAKSYIESYLESYPDIRRYLDEVIRTDY
;
A
#
# COMPACT_ATOMS: atom_id res chain seq x y z
N MET A 1 3.11 13.52 -37.79
CA MET A 1 2.65 12.14 -37.57
C MET A 1 1.64 12.20 -36.44
N LYS A 2 0.39 11.84 -36.69
CA LYS A 2 -0.67 11.81 -35.68
C LYS A 2 -0.46 10.64 -34.71
N LYS A 3 -0.99 10.76 -33.51
CA LYS A 3 -0.88 9.73 -32.48
C LYS A 3 -2.25 9.28 -32.01
N LEU A 4 -2.43 7.97 -31.93
CA LEU A 4 -3.62 7.32 -31.40
C LEU A 4 -3.26 6.58 -30.11
N LEU A 5 -3.93 6.91 -29.01
CA LEU A 5 -3.83 6.16 -27.74
C LEU A 5 -5.05 5.24 -27.60
N CYS A 6 -4.80 3.93 -27.58
CA CYS A 6 -5.81 2.90 -27.33
C CYS A 6 -5.57 2.26 -25.96
N ILE A 7 -6.57 2.24 -25.12
CA ILE A 7 -6.46 1.78 -23.72
C ILE A 7 -7.32 0.54 -23.53
N ASP A 8 -6.72 -0.53 -22.99
CA ASP A 8 -7.46 -1.69 -22.47
C ASP A 8 -7.96 -1.37 -21.06
N GLY A 9 -9.22 -0.96 -20.95
CA GLY A 9 -9.83 -0.54 -19.72
C GLY A 9 -9.90 -1.65 -18.66
N ASN A 10 -10.23 -2.87 -19.09
CA ASN A 10 -10.31 -4.02 -18.19
C ASN A 10 -8.94 -4.41 -17.61
N SER A 11 -7.93 -4.47 -18.48
CA SER A 11 -6.57 -4.84 -18.07
C SER A 11 -5.98 -3.82 -17.09
N ILE A 12 -6.09 -2.51 -17.40
CA ILE A 12 -5.56 -1.45 -16.53
C ILE A 12 -6.31 -1.40 -15.21
N LEU A 13 -7.64 -1.56 -15.19
CA LEU A 13 -8.43 -1.58 -13.95
C LEU A 13 -8.05 -2.78 -13.06
N ASN A 14 -8.02 -3.98 -13.63
CA ASN A 14 -7.61 -5.18 -12.90
C ASN A 14 -6.21 -5.03 -12.31
N ARG A 15 -5.26 -4.56 -13.12
CA ARG A 15 -3.90 -4.33 -12.66
C ARG A 15 -3.83 -3.32 -11.52
N SER A 16 -4.56 -2.22 -11.62
CA SER A 16 -4.64 -1.19 -10.59
C SER A 16 -5.26 -1.73 -9.30
N PHE A 17 -6.30 -2.53 -9.40
CA PHE A 17 -6.97 -3.16 -8.25
C PHE A 17 -6.01 -4.04 -7.44
N TYR A 18 -5.27 -4.93 -8.11
CA TYR A 18 -4.33 -5.83 -7.43
C TYR A 18 -2.97 -5.20 -7.13
N GLY A 19 -2.62 -4.10 -7.79
CA GLY A 19 -1.35 -3.39 -7.60
C GLY A 19 -1.37 -2.34 -6.49
N ILE A 20 -2.55 -1.84 -6.13
CA ILE A 20 -2.75 -0.82 -5.11
C ILE A 20 -3.56 -1.43 -3.98
N ARG A 21 -3.11 -1.23 -2.73
CA ARG A 21 -3.89 -1.64 -1.56
C ARG A 21 -5.30 -1.07 -1.63
N LEU A 22 -6.26 -1.74 -1.03
CA LEU A 22 -7.64 -1.29 -1.00
C LEU A 22 -7.71 0.13 -0.42
N LEU A 23 -8.28 1.05 -1.20
CA LEU A 23 -8.61 2.42 -0.82
C LEU A 23 -10.13 2.52 -0.86
N THR A 24 -10.71 3.18 0.13
CA THR A 24 -12.14 3.41 0.21
C THR A 24 -12.44 4.87 0.51
N THR A 25 -13.60 5.35 0.08
CA THR A 25 -14.17 6.62 0.56
C THR A 25 -14.63 6.44 2.01
N LYS A 26 -14.98 7.55 2.66
CA LYS A 26 -15.59 7.56 4.02
C LYS A 26 -16.87 6.69 4.11
N ASP A 27 -17.58 6.55 3.00
CA ASP A 27 -18.83 5.76 2.92
C ASP A 27 -18.55 4.30 2.53
N GLY A 28 -17.28 3.87 2.51
CA GLY A 28 -16.86 2.50 2.25
C GLY A 28 -16.78 2.11 0.77
N PHE A 29 -17.00 3.03 -0.19
CA PHE A 29 -16.91 2.71 -1.61
C PHE A 29 -15.44 2.47 -2.01
N PRO A 30 -15.10 1.33 -2.66
CA PRO A 30 -13.74 1.03 -3.07
C PRO A 30 -13.28 1.93 -4.22
N THR A 31 -12.05 2.45 -4.16
CA THR A 31 -11.52 3.45 -5.12
C THR A 31 -10.13 3.15 -5.66
N ASN A 32 -9.46 2.11 -5.19
CA ASN A 32 -8.08 1.80 -5.55
C ASN A 32 -7.86 1.55 -7.05
N ALA A 33 -8.79 0.85 -7.72
CA ALA A 33 -8.71 0.62 -9.16
C ALA A 33 -8.89 1.90 -9.96
N LEU A 34 -9.85 2.75 -9.59
CA LEU A 34 -10.08 4.06 -10.20
C LEU A 34 -8.86 4.99 -10.01
N TYR A 35 -8.30 5.02 -8.81
CA TYR A 35 -7.09 5.81 -8.53
C TYR A 35 -5.93 5.43 -9.44
N GLY A 36 -5.67 4.12 -9.59
CA GLY A 36 -4.64 3.63 -10.48
C GLY A 36 -4.94 3.92 -11.96
N LEU A 37 -6.20 3.79 -12.37
CA LEU A 37 -6.63 4.10 -13.74
C LEU A 37 -6.36 5.57 -14.09
N VAL A 38 -6.76 6.53 -13.23
CA VAL A 38 -6.47 7.96 -13.43
C VAL A 38 -4.97 8.19 -13.56
N ASN A 39 -4.16 7.62 -12.65
CA ASN A 39 -2.70 7.81 -12.68
C ASN A 39 -2.06 7.35 -13.98
N VAL A 40 -2.42 6.16 -14.45
CA VAL A 40 -1.83 5.59 -15.68
C VAL A 40 -2.29 6.36 -16.88
N ILE A 41 -3.60 6.59 -17.03
CA ILE A 41 -4.17 7.28 -18.20
C ILE A 41 -3.65 8.72 -18.30
N SER A 42 -3.68 9.47 -17.19
CA SER A 42 -3.24 10.88 -17.20
C SER A 42 -1.78 11.02 -17.58
N ARG A 43 -0.93 10.13 -17.10
CA ARG A 43 0.49 10.12 -17.42
C ARG A 43 0.71 9.91 -18.92
N GLU A 44 0.01 8.94 -19.53
CA GLU A 44 0.18 8.64 -20.93
C GLU A 44 -0.46 9.73 -21.84
N LEU A 45 -1.58 10.32 -21.44
CA LEU A 45 -2.17 11.48 -22.13
C LEU A 45 -1.22 12.68 -22.11
N GLU A 46 -0.59 12.97 -20.96
CA GLU A 46 0.39 14.06 -20.83
C GLU A 46 1.67 13.79 -21.66
N ALA A 47 2.19 12.54 -21.63
CA ALA A 47 3.42 12.19 -22.32
C ALA A 47 3.28 12.12 -23.84
N LEU A 48 2.16 11.57 -24.33
CA LEU A 48 1.93 11.37 -25.75
C LEU A 48 1.27 12.56 -26.41
N ALA A 49 0.41 13.30 -25.70
CA ALA A 49 -0.48 14.32 -26.26
C ALA A 49 -1.18 13.82 -27.55
N PRO A 50 -2.00 12.75 -27.46
CA PRO A 50 -2.50 12.04 -28.63
C PRO A 50 -3.58 12.86 -29.36
N ASP A 51 -3.62 12.75 -30.70
CA ASP A 51 -4.66 13.36 -31.54
C ASP A 51 -5.98 12.59 -31.44
N TYR A 52 -5.88 11.26 -31.18
CA TYR A 52 -7.00 10.33 -31.06
C TYR A 52 -6.85 9.51 -29.79
N ALA A 53 -7.94 9.31 -29.05
CA ALA A 53 -7.89 8.53 -27.80
C ALA A 53 -9.19 7.72 -27.56
N ALA A 54 -9.02 6.42 -27.33
CA ALA A 54 -10.12 5.52 -27.02
C ALA A 54 -9.76 4.54 -25.91
N ILE A 55 -10.78 4.11 -25.15
CA ILE A 55 -10.69 3.05 -24.14
C ILE A 55 -11.67 1.94 -24.47
N ALA A 56 -11.18 0.71 -24.54
CA ALA A 56 -11.98 -0.46 -24.85
C ALA A 56 -12.33 -1.23 -23.58
N TYR A 57 -13.55 -1.78 -23.53
CA TYR A 57 -14.03 -2.62 -22.44
C TYR A 57 -14.64 -3.92 -22.94
N ASP A 58 -14.40 -5.00 -22.19
CA ASP A 58 -15.09 -6.27 -22.41
C ASP A 58 -16.57 -6.18 -22.02
N LEU A 59 -17.42 -6.84 -22.77
CA LEU A 59 -18.81 -7.09 -22.42
C LEU A 59 -18.97 -8.48 -21.78
N LYS A 60 -20.05 -8.67 -21.01
CA LYS A 60 -20.35 -9.97 -20.38
C LYS A 60 -20.83 -11.05 -21.37
N ALA A 61 -21.09 -10.67 -22.63
CA ALA A 61 -21.55 -11.59 -23.66
C ALA A 61 -20.45 -12.57 -24.07
N PRO A 62 -20.79 -13.81 -24.47
CA PRO A 62 -19.84 -14.76 -25.05
C PRO A 62 -19.19 -14.18 -26.32
N THR A 63 -17.90 -14.40 -26.50
CA THR A 63 -17.16 -13.98 -27.68
C THR A 63 -17.08 -15.10 -28.71
N PHE A 64 -16.63 -14.80 -29.94
CA PHE A 64 -16.42 -15.82 -30.96
C PHE A 64 -15.45 -16.94 -30.52
N ARG A 65 -14.52 -16.66 -29.58
CA ARG A 65 -13.60 -17.64 -29.01
C ARG A 65 -14.32 -18.68 -28.13
N HIS A 66 -15.34 -18.27 -27.38
CA HIS A 66 -16.20 -19.20 -26.63
C HIS A 66 -16.96 -20.17 -27.56
N ASN A 67 -17.37 -19.67 -28.73
CA ASN A 67 -18.02 -20.51 -29.73
C ASN A 67 -17.05 -21.50 -30.43
N MET A 68 -15.76 -21.17 -30.49
CA MET A 68 -14.74 -22.05 -31.03
C MET A 68 -14.26 -23.11 -30.00
N TYR A 69 -14.21 -22.74 -28.72
CA TYR A 69 -13.70 -23.59 -27.65
C TYR A 69 -14.45 -23.30 -26.35
N GLU A 70 -15.34 -24.22 -25.95
CA GLU A 70 -16.22 -24.08 -24.78
C GLU A 70 -15.44 -23.87 -23.46
N ALA A 71 -14.26 -24.46 -23.35
CA ALA A 71 -13.42 -24.32 -22.16
C ALA A 71 -12.58 -23.03 -22.14
N TYR A 72 -12.71 -22.14 -23.13
CA TYR A 72 -12.02 -20.86 -23.14
C TYR A 72 -12.38 -20.01 -21.92
N LYS A 73 -11.36 -19.56 -21.18
CA LYS A 73 -11.50 -18.78 -19.92
C LYS A 73 -12.30 -19.48 -18.79
N ALA A 74 -12.59 -20.78 -18.89
CA ALA A 74 -13.39 -21.50 -17.88
C ALA A 74 -12.74 -21.56 -16.49
N GLY A 75 -11.43 -21.36 -16.39
CA GLY A 75 -10.68 -21.34 -15.11
C GLY A 75 -10.61 -19.98 -14.41
N ARG A 76 -11.17 -18.90 -14.97
CA ARG A 76 -11.10 -17.58 -14.36
C ARG A 76 -11.97 -17.48 -13.12
N HIS A 77 -11.39 -16.98 -12.03
CA HIS A 77 -12.14 -16.66 -10.80
C HIS A 77 -13.14 -15.54 -11.04
N ALA A 78 -14.23 -15.54 -10.26
CA ALA A 78 -15.21 -14.44 -10.29
C ALA A 78 -14.52 -13.12 -9.90
N MET A 79 -14.92 -12.03 -10.56
CA MET A 79 -14.45 -10.69 -10.24
C MET A 79 -14.85 -10.32 -8.82
N PRO A 80 -13.92 -9.85 -7.95
CA PRO A 80 -14.23 -9.35 -6.61
C PRO A 80 -15.34 -8.27 -6.65
N ASP A 81 -16.17 -8.22 -5.63
CA ASP A 81 -17.29 -7.28 -5.58
C ASP A 81 -16.80 -5.83 -5.53
N GLU A 82 -15.68 -5.57 -4.86
CA GLU A 82 -15.02 -4.25 -4.79
C GLU A 82 -14.53 -3.78 -6.17
N LEU A 83 -14.04 -4.66 -7.02
CA LEU A 83 -13.66 -4.32 -8.39
C LEU A 83 -14.90 -4.14 -9.27
N ARG A 84 -15.89 -5.02 -9.07
CA ARG A 84 -17.15 -4.96 -9.82
C ARG A 84 -17.88 -3.64 -9.61
N ALA A 85 -17.84 -3.09 -8.39
CA ALA A 85 -18.44 -1.79 -8.07
C ALA A 85 -17.73 -0.63 -8.82
N GLN A 86 -16.43 -0.73 -9.06
CA GLN A 86 -15.64 0.31 -9.72
C GLN A 86 -15.77 0.32 -11.27
N MET A 87 -16.19 -0.80 -11.88
CA MET A 87 -16.29 -0.92 -13.34
C MET A 87 -17.21 0.13 -14.00
N PRO A 88 -18.47 0.33 -13.57
CA PRO A 88 -19.32 1.36 -14.17
C PRO A 88 -18.78 2.77 -13.95
N VAL A 89 -18.17 3.03 -12.79
CA VAL A 89 -17.58 4.32 -12.44
C VAL A 89 -16.33 4.63 -13.29
N SER A 90 -15.60 3.61 -13.72
CA SER A 90 -14.46 3.80 -14.62
C SER A 90 -14.86 4.30 -16.00
N ARG A 91 -16.06 3.93 -16.47
CA ARG A 91 -16.61 4.45 -17.74
C ARG A 91 -16.99 5.93 -17.62
N GLU A 92 -17.62 6.34 -16.49
CA GLU A 92 -17.88 7.74 -16.19
C GLU A 92 -16.57 8.55 -16.20
N LEU A 93 -15.54 8.02 -15.55
CA LEU A 93 -14.21 8.64 -15.51
C LEU A 93 -13.58 8.77 -16.89
N ALA A 94 -13.66 7.74 -17.73
CA ALA A 94 -13.12 7.76 -19.09
C ALA A 94 -13.76 8.87 -19.95
N ASP A 95 -15.08 9.01 -19.87
CA ASP A 95 -15.81 10.08 -20.56
C ASP A 95 -15.42 11.48 -20.06
N ILE A 96 -15.26 11.65 -18.74
CA ILE A 96 -14.78 12.88 -18.10
C ILE A 96 -13.36 13.27 -18.60
N LEU A 97 -12.48 12.28 -18.76
CA LEU A 97 -11.11 12.49 -19.27
C LEU A 97 -11.04 12.74 -20.78
N GLY A 98 -12.18 12.73 -21.48
CA GLY A 98 -12.28 12.99 -22.92
C GLY A 98 -11.97 11.78 -23.80
N LEU A 99 -11.99 10.56 -23.22
CA LEU A 99 -11.74 9.33 -23.95
C LEU A 99 -13.03 8.81 -24.61
N HIS A 100 -12.92 8.26 -25.82
CA HIS A 100 -14.00 7.55 -26.45
C HIS A 100 -14.11 6.13 -25.94
N ILE A 101 -15.29 5.76 -25.40
CA ILE A 101 -15.53 4.44 -24.84
C ILE A 101 -16.02 3.51 -25.93
N LEU A 102 -15.31 2.39 -26.12
CA LEU A 102 -15.61 1.39 -27.13
C LEU A 102 -15.87 0.03 -26.47
N ASP A 103 -16.91 -0.62 -26.92
CA ASP A 103 -17.18 -2.03 -26.66
C ASP A 103 -17.94 -2.65 -27.85
N ARG A 104 -17.83 -3.97 -28.01
CA ARG A 104 -18.54 -4.66 -29.10
C ARG A 104 -18.92 -6.06 -28.69
N GLU A 105 -20.21 -6.39 -28.79
CA GLU A 105 -20.71 -7.73 -28.51
C GLU A 105 -20.09 -8.77 -29.44
N GLY A 106 -19.66 -9.90 -28.89
CA GLY A 106 -18.98 -10.97 -29.60
C GLY A 106 -17.46 -10.84 -29.73
N TYR A 107 -16.88 -9.72 -29.31
CA TYR A 107 -15.44 -9.43 -29.33
C TYR A 107 -14.92 -9.02 -27.96
N GLU A 108 -13.61 -9.08 -27.79
CA GLU A 108 -12.90 -8.66 -26.58
C GLU A 108 -12.25 -7.29 -26.76
N ALA A 109 -11.85 -6.64 -25.67
CA ALA A 109 -11.16 -5.35 -25.72
C ALA A 109 -9.90 -5.39 -26.59
N ASP A 110 -9.12 -6.49 -26.51
CA ASP A 110 -7.94 -6.68 -27.34
C ASP A 110 -8.23 -6.68 -28.85
N ASP A 111 -9.39 -7.24 -29.27
CA ASP A 111 -9.82 -7.22 -30.68
C ASP A 111 -10.14 -5.80 -31.14
N ILE A 112 -10.72 -4.99 -30.25
CA ILE A 112 -10.95 -3.57 -30.53
C ILE A 112 -9.61 -2.83 -30.68
N LEU A 113 -8.66 -3.06 -29.76
CA LEU A 113 -7.30 -2.50 -29.87
C LEU A 113 -6.62 -2.93 -31.17
N GLY A 114 -6.72 -4.20 -31.52
CA GLY A 114 -6.17 -4.72 -32.79
C GLY A 114 -6.77 -4.06 -34.02
N THR A 115 -8.06 -3.78 -34.00
CA THR A 115 -8.77 -3.07 -35.08
C THR A 115 -8.36 -1.61 -35.19
N LEU A 116 -8.26 -0.91 -34.05
CA LEU A 116 -7.79 0.48 -34.02
C LEU A 116 -6.32 0.58 -34.48
N ALA A 117 -5.47 -0.37 -34.12
CA ALA A 117 -4.11 -0.47 -34.63
C ALA A 117 -4.08 -0.63 -36.17
N ALA A 118 -4.94 -1.51 -36.70
CA ALA A 118 -5.05 -1.68 -38.14
C ALA A 118 -5.55 -0.40 -38.87
N MET A 119 -6.49 0.33 -38.25
CA MET A 119 -6.95 1.61 -38.76
C MET A 119 -5.82 2.66 -38.81
N ALA A 120 -4.99 2.73 -37.75
CA ALA A 120 -3.84 3.63 -37.72
C ALA A 120 -2.78 3.27 -38.80
N GLU A 121 -2.53 1.97 -38.99
CA GLU A 121 -1.62 1.52 -40.06
C GLU A 121 -2.14 1.82 -41.47
N ALA A 122 -3.45 1.81 -41.66
CA ALA A 122 -4.09 2.14 -42.94
C ALA A 122 -4.23 3.65 -43.18
N ASP A 123 -4.01 4.48 -42.17
CA ASP A 123 -4.18 5.93 -42.25
C ASP A 123 -3.15 6.57 -43.20
N PRO A 124 -3.61 7.32 -44.23
CA PRO A 124 -2.72 7.99 -45.17
C PRO A 124 -1.90 9.14 -44.55
N GLU A 125 -2.30 9.68 -43.41
CA GLU A 125 -1.57 10.71 -42.67
C GLU A 125 -0.51 10.14 -41.71
N GLU A 126 -0.16 8.86 -41.83
CA GLU A 126 0.87 8.18 -41.06
C GLU A 126 0.62 8.22 -39.55
N CYS A 127 -0.57 7.82 -39.07
CA CYS A 127 -0.90 7.72 -37.69
C CYS A 127 -0.08 6.61 -36.98
N CYS A 128 0.44 6.91 -35.79
CA CYS A 128 1.12 5.95 -34.90
C CYS A 128 0.20 5.55 -33.76
N ALA A 129 -0.04 4.26 -33.58
CA ALA A 129 -0.86 3.74 -32.48
C ALA A 129 -0.02 3.33 -31.25
N TYR A 130 -0.47 3.70 -30.09
CA TYR A 130 0.09 3.34 -28.77
C TYR A 130 -0.97 2.56 -28.00
N LEU A 131 -0.76 1.26 -27.80
CA LEU A 131 -1.70 0.35 -27.14
C LEU A 131 -1.34 0.21 -25.67
N LEU A 132 -2.08 0.85 -24.79
CA LEU A 132 -1.86 0.82 -23.35
C LEU A 132 -2.61 -0.37 -22.73
N THR A 133 -1.89 -1.39 -22.33
CA THR A 133 -2.44 -2.61 -21.70
C THR A 133 -1.47 -3.23 -20.69
N GLY A 134 -1.97 -4.06 -19.80
CA GLY A 134 -1.15 -4.97 -18.97
C GLY A 134 -1.02 -6.36 -19.58
N ASP A 135 -1.74 -6.66 -20.67
CA ASP A 135 -1.74 -7.96 -21.33
C ASP A 135 -0.62 -8.06 -22.36
N LYS A 136 0.08 -9.17 -22.34
CA LYS A 136 1.17 -9.44 -23.28
C LYS A 136 0.69 -9.96 -24.62
N ASP A 137 -0.56 -10.37 -24.73
CA ASP A 137 -1.10 -10.90 -25.98
C ASP A 137 -1.16 -9.81 -27.05
N SER A 138 -1.37 -8.56 -26.67
CA SER A 138 -1.28 -7.40 -27.53
C SER A 138 0.10 -7.18 -28.17
N LEU A 139 1.18 -7.82 -27.67
CA LEU A 139 2.53 -7.73 -28.26
C LEU A 139 2.59 -8.27 -29.70
N GLN A 140 1.66 -9.13 -30.11
CA GLN A 140 1.53 -9.60 -31.47
C GLN A 140 1.16 -8.48 -32.47
N LEU A 141 0.65 -7.36 -31.97
CA LEU A 141 0.20 -6.21 -32.78
C LEU A 141 1.31 -5.22 -33.10
N ILE A 142 2.49 -5.35 -32.48
CA ILE A 142 3.63 -4.44 -32.69
C ILE A 142 4.04 -4.44 -34.15
N SER A 143 4.23 -3.24 -34.71
CA SER A 143 4.70 -3.00 -36.07
C SER A 143 5.45 -1.65 -36.13
N PRO A 144 6.00 -1.25 -37.26
CA PRO A 144 6.69 0.06 -37.39
C PRO A 144 5.85 1.28 -36.97
N ARG A 145 4.51 1.13 -36.89
CA ARG A 145 3.57 2.21 -36.50
C ARG A 145 2.67 1.83 -35.31
N VAL A 146 2.91 0.69 -34.70
CA VAL A 146 2.15 0.24 -33.53
C VAL A 146 3.09 -0.10 -32.39
N HIS A 147 3.01 0.64 -31.31
CA HIS A 147 3.73 0.42 -30.06
C HIS A 147 2.78 -0.18 -29.01
N VAL A 148 3.29 -1.06 -28.16
CA VAL A 148 2.55 -1.56 -27.00
C VAL A 148 3.15 -0.99 -25.71
N LEU A 149 2.36 -0.17 -25.03
CA LEU A 149 2.71 0.40 -23.74
C LEU A 149 2.31 -0.58 -22.64
N LEU A 150 3.25 -1.43 -22.22
CA LEU A 150 3.01 -2.41 -21.16
C LEU A 150 2.98 -1.71 -19.79
N ALA A 151 1.82 -1.64 -19.19
CA ALA A 151 1.65 -1.07 -17.86
C ALA A 151 2.41 -1.92 -16.81
N GLY A 152 3.41 -1.31 -16.15
CA GLY A 152 4.15 -1.85 -15.00
C GLY A 152 3.51 -1.41 -13.67
N ASN A 153 4.05 -1.87 -12.53
CA ASN A 153 3.57 -1.44 -11.21
C ASN A 153 3.92 0.03 -10.91
N THR A 154 5.06 0.50 -11.41
CA THR A 154 5.59 1.85 -11.16
C THR A 154 5.74 2.67 -12.43
N ALA A 155 5.90 2.04 -13.58
CA ALA A 155 6.12 2.69 -14.86
C ALA A 155 5.56 1.87 -16.02
N THR A 156 5.31 2.52 -17.13
CA THR A 156 4.94 1.90 -18.41
C THR A 156 6.22 1.60 -19.19
N THR A 157 6.26 0.47 -19.88
CA THR A 157 7.37 0.10 -20.76
C THR A 157 6.90 0.18 -22.20
N ASP A 158 7.53 1.02 -23.01
CA ASP A 158 7.28 1.07 -24.44
C ASP A 158 7.95 -0.12 -25.13
N MET A 159 7.17 -0.89 -25.86
CA MET A 159 7.57 -2.07 -26.60
C MET A 159 7.34 -1.79 -28.11
N ASP A 160 8.41 -1.41 -28.78
CA ASP A 160 8.49 -1.35 -30.24
C ASP A 160 9.07 -2.66 -30.83
N GLU A 161 9.23 -2.73 -32.15
CA GLU A 161 9.79 -3.93 -32.82
C GLU A 161 11.20 -4.27 -32.31
N ALA A 162 12.04 -3.27 -32.06
CA ALA A 162 13.42 -3.46 -31.63
C ALA A 162 13.46 -4.01 -30.19
N ALA A 163 12.74 -3.41 -29.25
CA ALA A 163 12.63 -3.86 -27.86
C ALA A 163 11.98 -5.25 -27.78
N PHE A 164 10.99 -5.54 -28.63
CA PHE A 164 10.38 -6.85 -28.70
C PHE A 164 11.37 -7.90 -29.18
N PHE A 165 12.08 -7.64 -30.29
CA PHE A 165 13.06 -8.57 -30.85
C PHE A 165 14.24 -8.82 -29.87
N GLU A 166 14.75 -7.77 -29.25
CA GLU A 166 15.79 -7.90 -28.21
C GLU A 166 15.36 -8.85 -27.08
N ARG A 167 14.11 -8.78 -26.69
CA ARG A 167 13.57 -9.54 -25.55
C ARG A 167 13.23 -11.00 -25.89
N TYR A 168 12.67 -11.25 -27.07
CA TYR A 168 12.10 -12.56 -27.43
C TYR A 168 12.88 -13.30 -28.51
N GLY A 169 13.72 -12.63 -29.30
CA GLY A 169 14.52 -13.22 -30.38
C GLY A 169 13.71 -13.65 -31.60
N VAL A 170 12.45 -13.23 -31.71
CA VAL A 170 11.53 -13.46 -32.82
C VAL A 170 10.82 -12.17 -33.17
N SER A 171 10.18 -12.06 -34.36
CA SER A 171 9.37 -10.89 -34.68
C SER A 171 8.02 -10.91 -33.94
N SER A 172 7.39 -9.74 -33.76
CA SER A 172 6.07 -9.59 -33.14
C SER A 172 5.01 -10.42 -33.87
N SER A 173 5.06 -10.46 -35.22
CA SER A 173 4.15 -11.25 -36.04
C SER A 173 4.26 -12.77 -35.83
N GLN A 174 5.40 -13.23 -35.33
CA GLN A 174 5.62 -14.64 -34.97
C GLN A 174 5.12 -14.99 -33.54
N PHE A 175 4.74 -14.00 -32.76
CA PHE A 175 4.40 -14.21 -31.35
C PHE A 175 3.12 -15.03 -31.16
N VAL A 176 2.18 -14.94 -32.09
CA VAL A 176 0.97 -15.78 -32.06
C VAL A 176 1.31 -17.26 -32.23
N ASP A 177 2.34 -17.59 -33.03
CA ASP A 177 2.80 -18.97 -33.23
C ASP A 177 3.54 -19.49 -31.98
N VAL A 178 4.27 -18.60 -31.27
CA VAL A 178 4.84 -18.93 -29.97
C VAL A 178 3.73 -19.29 -28.97
N LYS A 179 2.66 -18.47 -28.92
CA LYS A 179 1.48 -18.73 -28.08
C LYS A 179 0.74 -20.01 -28.48
N ALA A 180 0.65 -20.30 -29.78
CA ALA A 180 0.06 -21.54 -30.30
C ALA A 180 0.75 -22.79 -29.76
N LEU A 181 2.08 -22.74 -29.64
CA LEU A 181 2.87 -23.87 -29.12
C LEU A 181 2.84 -23.96 -27.60
N MET A 182 3.02 -22.83 -26.88
CA MET A 182 3.13 -22.86 -25.41
C MET A 182 1.78 -22.89 -24.69
N GLY A 183 0.71 -22.47 -25.36
CA GLY A 183 -0.60 -22.26 -24.76
C GLY A 183 -0.64 -21.05 -23.82
N ASP A 184 -1.79 -20.84 -23.19
CA ASP A 184 -1.98 -19.86 -22.13
C ASP A 184 -2.88 -20.40 -21.03
N SER A 185 -2.33 -20.59 -19.83
CA SER A 185 -3.08 -21.13 -18.70
C SER A 185 -4.09 -20.14 -18.11
N SER A 186 -3.91 -18.81 -18.32
CA SER A 186 -4.83 -17.80 -17.82
C SER A 186 -6.15 -17.77 -18.61
N ASP A 187 -6.07 -18.07 -19.91
CA ASP A 187 -7.20 -18.11 -20.83
C ASP A 187 -7.62 -19.54 -21.19
N ASN A 188 -6.99 -20.52 -20.54
CA ASN A 188 -7.20 -21.95 -20.80
C ASN A 188 -6.98 -22.34 -22.27
N ILE A 189 -5.98 -21.71 -22.92
CA ILE A 189 -5.54 -22.07 -24.26
C ILE A 189 -4.58 -23.23 -24.15
N PRO A 190 -4.87 -24.40 -24.78
CA PRO A 190 -4.19 -25.66 -24.45
C PRO A 190 -2.72 -25.73 -24.86
N GLY A 191 -2.33 -25.13 -25.99
CA GLY A 191 -0.98 -25.27 -26.53
C GLY A 191 -0.62 -26.72 -26.92
N VAL A 192 0.68 -27.01 -27.02
CA VAL A 192 1.22 -28.36 -27.18
C VAL A 192 1.71 -28.87 -25.82
N PRO A 193 1.15 -29.93 -25.25
CA PRO A 193 1.51 -30.44 -23.94
C PRO A 193 3.01 -30.65 -23.76
N GLY A 194 3.60 -29.99 -22.79
CA GLY A 194 5.03 -30.07 -22.45
C GLY A 194 5.96 -29.25 -23.35
N ILE A 195 5.44 -28.28 -24.11
CA ILE A 195 6.20 -27.23 -24.78
C ILE A 195 5.94 -25.91 -24.03
N GLY A 196 6.97 -25.36 -23.40
CA GLY A 196 6.91 -24.07 -22.74
C GLY A 196 7.57 -22.97 -23.57
N GLU A 197 7.48 -21.71 -23.08
CA GLU A 197 7.92 -20.49 -23.78
C GLU A 197 9.32 -20.60 -24.40
N LYS A 198 10.33 -21.06 -23.65
CA LYS A 198 11.71 -21.18 -24.17
C LYS A 198 11.82 -22.13 -25.36
N THR A 199 11.07 -23.24 -25.35
CA THR A 199 11.09 -24.21 -26.43
C THR A 199 10.31 -23.68 -27.63
N ALA A 200 9.18 -23.03 -27.40
CA ALA A 200 8.37 -22.41 -28.45
C ALA A 200 9.15 -21.31 -29.16
N LEU A 201 9.78 -20.38 -28.43
CA LEU A 201 10.62 -19.32 -29.00
C LEU A 201 11.76 -19.89 -29.85
N LYS A 202 12.46 -20.93 -29.36
CA LYS A 202 13.52 -21.58 -30.12
C LYS A 202 13.03 -22.19 -31.41
N LEU A 203 11.90 -22.87 -31.37
CA LEU A 203 11.32 -23.51 -32.57
C LEU A 203 10.88 -22.47 -33.61
N ILE A 204 10.21 -21.43 -33.16
CA ILE A 204 9.77 -20.35 -34.07
C ILE A 204 10.97 -19.57 -34.64
N ALA A 205 12.00 -19.29 -33.84
CA ALA A 205 13.22 -18.65 -34.34
C ALA A 205 13.95 -19.51 -35.39
N GLU A 206 13.91 -20.85 -35.26
CA GLU A 206 14.59 -21.79 -36.17
C GLU A 206 13.78 -22.09 -37.46
N TYR A 207 12.43 -22.24 -37.34
CA TYR A 207 11.57 -22.66 -38.44
C TYR A 207 10.66 -21.55 -38.99
N GLY A 208 10.69 -20.36 -38.42
CA GLY A 208 10.00 -19.19 -38.91
C GLY A 208 8.52 -19.09 -38.53
N SER A 209 7.78 -20.18 -38.51
CA SER A 209 6.33 -20.22 -38.23
C SER A 209 5.87 -21.55 -37.71
N LEU A 210 4.63 -21.63 -37.22
CA LEU A 210 3.97 -22.87 -36.84
C LEU A 210 3.90 -23.84 -38.06
N ASP A 211 3.54 -23.37 -39.23
CA ASP A 211 3.51 -24.14 -40.48
C ASP A 211 4.92 -24.64 -40.83
N GLY A 212 5.95 -23.78 -40.75
CA GLY A 212 7.33 -24.17 -41.02
C GLY A 212 7.84 -25.30 -40.12
N ILE A 213 7.41 -25.33 -38.86
CA ILE A 213 7.72 -26.44 -37.94
C ILE A 213 7.07 -27.76 -38.42
N TYR A 214 5.77 -27.72 -38.78
CA TYR A 214 5.03 -28.93 -39.17
C TYR A 214 5.39 -29.44 -40.57
N ASP A 215 5.73 -28.54 -41.50
CA ASP A 215 6.18 -28.93 -42.85
C ASP A 215 7.55 -29.60 -42.83
N THR A 216 8.42 -29.21 -41.88
CA THR A 216 9.77 -29.79 -41.74
C THR A 216 9.85 -30.88 -40.69
N LEU A 217 8.77 -31.22 -39.98
CA LEU A 217 8.75 -32.09 -38.82
C LEU A 217 9.33 -33.51 -39.10
N GLU A 218 9.14 -34.03 -40.32
CA GLU A 218 9.65 -35.35 -40.69
C GLU A 218 11.14 -35.33 -41.06
N THR A 219 11.64 -34.24 -41.59
CA THR A 219 13.01 -34.07 -42.10
C THR A 219 13.97 -33.42 -41.12
N ALA A 220 13.45 -32.66 -40.16
CA ALA A 220 14.24 -31.95 -39.17
C ALA A 220 14.83 -32.86 -38.09
N HIS A 221 16.01 -32.51 -37.59
CA HIS A 221 16.70 -33.25 -36.54
C HIS A 221 16.15 -32.90 -35.14
N HIS A 222 14.89 -33.29 -34.87
CA HIS A 222 14.29 -33.21 -33.54
C HIS A 222 14.58 -34.47 -32.70
N THR A 223 14.62 -34.29 -31.37
CA THR A 223 14.63 -35.45 -30.48
C THR A 223 13.33 -36.25 -30.65
N PRO A 224 13.37 -37.61 -30.54
CA PRO A 224 12.15 -38.43 -30.68
C PRO A 224 11.00 -37.97 -29.76
N ALA A 225 11.34 -37.49 -28.56
CA ALA A 225 10.36 -36.97 -27.59
C ALA A 225 9.70 -35.67 -28.06
N LEU A 226 10.45 -34.74 -28.64
CA LEU A 226 9.92 -33.47 -29.16
C LEU A 226 9.06 -33.71 -30.41
N LYS A 227 9.54 -34.56 -31.33
CA LYS A 227 8.79 -34.96 -32.53
C LYS A 227 7.43 -35.57 -32.18
N ARG A 228 7.41 -36.49 -31.21
CA ARG A 228 6.16 -37.06 -30.70
C ARG A 228 5.20 -36.00 -30.15
N LYS A 229 5.69 -35.10 -29.27
CA LYS A 229 4.86 -34.04 -28.71
C LYS A 229 4.25 -33.14 -29.78
N LEU A 230 5.05 -32.70 -30.76
CA LEU A 230 4.56 -31.89 -31.87
C LEU A 230 3.53 -32.64 -32.73
N THR A 231 3.77 -33.93 -33.03
CA THR A 231 2.83 -34.74 -33.81
C THR A 231 1.50 -34.91 -33.06
N GLU A 232 1.53 -35.31 -31.79
CA GLU A 232 0.35 -35.53 -30.98
C GLU A 232 -0.41 -34.21 -30.68
N GLY A 233 0.31 -33.08 -30.55
CA GLY A 233 -0.23 -31.78 -30.24
C GLY A 233 -0.63 -30.91 -31.44
N ARG A 234 -0.56 -31.41 -32.67
CA ARG A 234 -0.76 -30.60 -33.88
C ARG A 234 -2.11 -29.88 -33.93
N GLU A 235 -3.20 -30.61 -33.71
CA GLU A 235 -4.55 -30.05 -33.73
C GLU A 235 -4.72 -28.98 -32.62
N SER A 236 -4.19 -29.27 -31.44
CA SER A 236 -4.20 -28.35 -30.30
C SER A 236 -3.41 -27.06 -30.58
N ALA A 237 -2.27 -27.18 -31.29
CA ALA A 237 -1.47 -26.02 -31.67
C ALA A 237 -2.25 -25.06 -32.61
N TYR A 238 -2.88 -25.62 -33.66
CA TYR A 238 -3.67 -24.81 -34.59
C TYR A 238 -4.95 -24.24 -33.98
N LEU A 239 -5.59 -24.95 -33.05
CA LEU A 239 -6.69 -24.43 -32.27
C LEU A 239 -6.20 -23.24 -31.40
N SER A 240 -5.07 -23.45 -30.72
CA SER A 240 -4.46 -22.42 -29.85
C SER A 240 -4.04 -21.19 -30.65
N GLN A 241 -3.51 -21.36 -31.87
CA GLN A 241 -3.20 -20.25 -32.77
C GLN A 241 -4.44 -19.40 -33.05
N LYS A 242 -5.56 -20.04 -33.41
CA LYS A 242 -6.82 -19.33 -33.69
C LYS A 242 -7.38 -18.61 -32.46
N LEU A 243 -7.27 -19.22 -31.28
CA LEU A 243 -7.72 -18.63 -30.02
C LEU A 243 -6.85 -17.44 -29.59
N ALA A 244 -5.53 -17.55 -29.77
CA ALA A 244 -4.57 -16.51 -29.38
C ALA A 244 -4.51 -15.34 -30.40
N THR A 245 -4.99 -15.50 -31.61
CA THR A 245 -4.97 -14.45 -32.63
C THR A 245 -5.97 -13.35 -32.29
N ILE A 246 -5.48 -12.10 -32.22
CA ILE A 246 -6.31 -10.90 -32.04
C ILE A 246 -6.95 -10.53 -33.35
N CYS A 247 -8.28 -10.32 -33.34
CA CYS A 247 -9.04 -9.86 -34.49
C CYS A 247 -8.70 -8.39 -34.80
N ARG A 248 -8.50 -8.07 -36.08
CA ARG A 248 -8.10 -6.72 -36.51
C ARG A 248 -9.12 -6.03 -37.45
N ASP A 249 -10.33 -6.59 -37.53
CA ASP A 249 -11.41 -6.16 -38.41
C ASP A 249 -12.78 -6.18 -37.72
N VAL A 250 -12.82 -5.86 -36.44
CA VAL A 250 -14.07 -5.71 -35.66
C VAL A 250 -14.94 -4.64 -36.32
N PRO A 251 -16.22 -4.88 -36.59
CA PRO A 251 -17.11 -3.92 -37.25
C PRO A 251 -17.50 -2.80 -36.27
N LEU A 252 -16.58 -1.86 -36.02
CA LEU A 252 -16.78 -0.74 -35.08
C LEU A 252 -17.70 0.33 -35.70
N GLY A 253 -17.68 0.50 -37.03
CA GLY A 253 -18.52 1.47 -37.72
C GLY A 253 -18.11 2.92 -37.44
N LEU A 254 -16.84 3.18 -37.16
CA LEU A 254 -16.26 4.50 -36.89
C LEU A 254 -14.97 4.72 -37.70
N THR A 255 -14.55 5.98 -37.78
CA THR A 255 -13.27 6.44 -38.35
C THR A 255 -12.35 6.93 -37.21
N LEU A 256 -11.08 7.23 -37.49
CA LEU A 256 -10.17 7.83 -36.52
C LEU A 256 -10.65 9.21 -36.05
N GLU A 257 -11.27 9.98 -36.93
CA GLU A 257 -11.82 11.30 -36.63
C GLU A 257 -12.97 11.23 -35.63
N ASP A 258 -13.74 10.15 -35.60
CA ASP A 258 -14.82 9.95 -34.64
C ASP A 258 -14.31 9.78 -33.21
N ILE A 259 -13.02 9.41 -33.04
CA ILE A 259 -12.35 9.22 -31.74
C ILE A 259 -11.27 10.28 -31.50
N ALA A 260 -11.40 11.47 -32.12
CA ALA A 260 -10.53 12.60 -31.82
C ALA A 260 -10.52 12.93 -30.29
N THR A 261 -9.33 13.16 -29.74
CA THR A 261 -9.17 13.46 -28.32
C THR A 261 -9.95 14.70 -27.94
N LYS A 262 -10.78 14.58 -26.89
CA LYS A 262 -11.53 15.70 -26.32
C LYS A 262 -10.79 16.24 -25.10
N PRO A 263 -10.88 17.56 -24.84
CA PRO A 263 -10.37 18.09 -23.58
C PRO A 263 -11.16 17.50 -22.40
N MET A 264 -10.48 17.31 -21.28
CA MET A 264 -11.10 16.88 -20.02
C MET A 264 -12.20 17.86 -19.60
N ASP A 265 -13.36 17.34 -19.24
CA ASP A 265 -14.44 18.14 -18.64
C ASP A 265 -14.04 18.51 -17.19
N ARG A 266 -13.50 19.73 -17.02
CA ARG A 266 -12.93 20.20 -15.76
C ARG A 266 -13.96 20.24 -14.62
N THR A 267 -15.20 20.61 -14.91
CA THR A 267 -16.27 20.69 -13.88
C THR A 267 -16.65 19.30 -13.41
N ARG A 268 -16.96 18.38 -14.33
CA ARG A 268 -17.29 17.00 -13.98
C ARG A 268 -16.09 16.27 -13.35
N ALA A 269 -14.86 16.54 -13.79
CA ALA A 269 -13.65 15.98 -13.21
C ALA A 269 -13.48 16.41 -11.74
N ARG A 270 -13.68 17.70 -11.44
CA ARG A 270 -13.63 18.20 -10.06
C ARG A 270 -14.67 17.51 -9.18
N ASP A 271 -15.92 17.44 -9.63
CA ASP A 271 -17.02 16.81 -8.88
C ASP A 271 -16.77 15.30 -8.70
N PHE A 272 -16.25 14.63 -9.70
CA PHE A 272 -15.85 13.23 -9.63
C PHE A 272 -14.73 13.00 -8.60
N PHE A 273 -13.67 13.81 -8.65
CA PHE A 273 -12.55 13.67 -7.73
C PHE A 273 -12.91 14.04 -6.29
N LEU A 274 -13.80 15.00 -6.09
CA LEU A 274 -14.36 15.30 -4.76
C LEU A 274 -15.17 14.12 -4.22
N ARG A 275 -16.09 13.57 -5.02
CA ARG A 275 -16.95 12.43 -4.64
C ARG A 275 -16.14 11.17 -4.27
N HIS A 276 -15.01 10.94 -4.94
CA HIS A 276 -14.14 9.79 -4.69
C HIS A 276 -12.93 10.10 -3.80
N GLU A 277 -12.87 11.30 -3.21
CA GLU A 277 -11.82 11.74 -2.28
C GLU A 277 -10.41 11.77 -2.89
N PHE A 278 -10.30 12.12 -4.16
CA PHE A 278 -9.05 12.16 -4.93
C PHE A 278 -8.40 13.57 -4.90
N SER A 279 -8.06 14.08 -3.70
CA SER A 279 -7.48 15.41 -3.51
C SER A 279 -6.23 15.68 -4.34
N GLY A 280 -5.37 14.68 -4.49
CA GLY A 280 -4.15 14.79 -5.26
C GLY A 280 -4.39 15.08 -6.75
N PHE A 281 -5.45 14.51 -7.35
CA PHE A 281 -5.79 14.79 -8.76
C PHE A 281 -6.41 16.17 -8.96
N ILE A 282 -7.16 16.67 -7.97
CA ILE A 282 -7.69 18.04 -8.02
C ILE A 282 -6.54 19.04 -8.12
N LYS A 283 -5.49 18.87 -7.30
CA LYS A 283 -4.28 19.69 -7.36
C LYS A 283 -3.50 19.48 -8.66
N ARG A 284 -3.24 18.24 -9.04
CA ARG A 284 -2.47 17.90 -10.25
C ARG A 284 -3.06 18.52 -11.51
N PHE A 285 -4.39 18.52 -11.65
CA PHE A 285 -5.08 19.07 -12.80
C PHE A 285 -5.46 20.55 -12.65
N GLY A 286 -5.07 21.21 -11.56
CA GLY A 286 -5.39 22.60 -11.30
C GLY A 286 -6.90 22.88 -11.27
N LEU A 287 -7.69 21.99 -10.62
CA LEU A 287 -9.15 22.08 -10.54
C LEU A 287 -9.59 22.85 -9.28
N THR A 288 -8.72 23.68 -8.72
CA THR A 288 -8.94 24.42 -7.48
C THR A 288 -9.70 25.75 -7.68
N ASP A 289 -9.86 26.23 -8.92
CA ASP A 289 -10.46 27.53 -9.21
C ASP A 289 -11.99 27.50 -9.28
N GLU A 290 -12.56 28.43 -8.57
CA GLU A 290 -13.90 29.01 -8.53
C GLU A 290 -15.10 28.15 -9.00
N ALA A 291 -15.89 27.75 -8.02
CA ALA A 291 -17.29 27.39 -8.26
C ALA A 291 -18.03 28.60 -8.87
N SER A 292 -18.47 28.50 -10.13
CA SER A 292 -19.51 29.42 -10.60
C SER A 292 -20.77 29.25 -9.74
N PRO A 293 -21.50 30.34 -9.43
CA PRO A 293 -22.65 30.33 -8.52
C PRO A 293 -23.81 29.37 -8.92
N ASP A 294 -23.78 28.85 -10.13
CA ASP A 294 -24.82 27.94 -10.66
C ASP A 294 -24.61 26.46 -10.31
N SER A 295 -23.36 26.04 -10.02
CA SER A 295 -23.06 24.64 -9.67
C SER A 295 -23.59 24.26 -8.29
N ALA A 296 -23.65 25.20 -7.34
CA ALA A 296 -24.16 24.98 -5.99
C ALA A 296 -25.67 24.69 -5.97
N LYS A 297 -26.42 25.13 -7.01
CA LYS A 297 -27.88 24.88 -7.12
C LYS A 297 -28.22 23.52 -7.74
N GLN A 298 -27.35 22.94 -8.56
CA GLN A 298 -27.59 21.64 -9.17
C GLN A 298 -27.25 20.47 -8.25
N ILE A 299 -26.30 20.64 -7.31
CA ILE A 299 -25.97 19.62 -6.30
C ILE A 299 -27.12 19.42 -5.31
N SER A 300 -27.92 20.45 -5.06
CA SER A 300 -29.09 20.38 -4.17
C SER A 300 -30.32 19.69 -4.77
N GLN A 301 -30.35 19.42 -6.06
CA GLN A 301 -31.56 18.85 -6.71
C GLN A 301 -31.49 17.35 -7.02
N ASN A 302 -30.35 16.70 -6.85
CA ASN A 302 -30.15 15.25 -7.10
C ASN A 302 -29.99 14.40 -5.84
N HIS A 303 -30.26 14.94 -4.65
CA HIS A 303 -30.21 14.24 -3.36
C HIS A 303 -31.60 14.11 -2.69
N ASP A 304 -32.56 13.54 -3.40
CA ASP A 304 -33.82 13.06 -2.79
C ASP A 304 -33.75 11.55 -2.57
N GLN A 305 -32.95 11.09 -1.61
CA GLN A 305 -33.14 9.83 -0.86
C GLN A 305 -31.94 9.52 0.09
N ALA A 306 -31.57 10.45 0.97
CA ALA A 306 -30.84 10.13 2.21
C ALA A 306 -31.30 11.10 3.31
N PRO A 307 -31.35 10.70 4.61
CA PRO A 307 -31.85 11.58 5.65
C PRO A 307 -30.86 12.73 5.86
N SER A 308 -31.25 13.93 5.45
CA SER A 308 -30.49 15.17 5.59
C SER A 308 -30.61 15.70 7.01
N ASN A 309 -29.57 15.50 7.83
CA ASN A 309 -29.24 16.32 8.98
C ASN A 309 -27.75 16.62 9.02
N ALA A 310 -27.12 16.96 7.89
CA ALA A 310 -25.80 17.53 7.89
C ALA A 310 -25.91 19.06 8.07
N PRO A 311 -25.16 19.69 9.00
CA PRO A 311 -25.12 21.13 9.10
C PRO A 311 -24.59 21.72 7.79
N ALA A 312 -25.23 22.81 7.33
CA ALA A 312 -24.86 23.50 6.10
C ALA A 312 -23.36 23.83 6.11
N THR A 313 -22.60 23.38 5.09
CA THR A 313 -21.17 23.67 4.92
C THR A 313 -20.97 25.18 4.97
N PRO A 314 -20.12 25.72 5.87
CA PRO A 314 -19.83 27.14 5.90
C PRO A 314 -19.15 27.55 4.59
N VAL A 315 -19.77 28.46 3.87
CA VAL A 315 -19.25 28.99 2.60
C VAL A 315 -18.03 29.85 2.93
N LEU A 316 -16.81 29.36 2.64
CA LEU A 316 -15.52 30.05 2.86
C LEU A 316 -15.28 31.18 1.84
N THR A 317 -16.32 31.93 1.49
CA THR A 317 -16.27 33.00 0.45
C THR A 317 -15.85 34.37 0.95
N GLN A 318 -15.59 34.55 2.26
CA GLN A 318 -15.18 35.87 2.78
C GLN A 318 -13.68 36.11 2.56
N ALA A 319 -13.33 37.27 2.02
CA ALA A 319 -11.94 37.71 1.88
C ALA A 319 -11.27 37.78 3.27
N VAL A 320 -10.02 37.29 3.33
CA VAL A 320 -9.22 37.33 4.57
C VAL A 320 -8.61 38.71 4.76
N THR A 321 -8.72 39.26 5.95
CA THR A 321 -7.93 40.43 6.36
C THR A 321 -6.66 39.90 7.03
N ALA A 322 -5.52 39.98 6.37
CA ALA A 322 -4.22 39.67 6.97
C ALA A 322 -3.68 40.85 7.77
N GLN A 323 -3.24 40.60 9.00
CA GLN A 323 -2.65 41.58 9.88
C GLN A 323 -1.31 41.06 10.42
N ALA A 324 -0.22 41.73 10.08
CA ALA A 324 1.05 41.52 10.74
C ALA A 324 1.03 42.20 12.12
N ILE A 325 1.37 41.47 13.17
CA ILE A 325 1.38 41.95 14.54
C ILE A 325 2.74 41.68 15.19
N GLN A 326 3.06 42.48 16.20
CA GLN A 326 4.23 42.24 17.04
C GLN A 326 3.89 41.26 18.17
N PRO A 327 4.86 40.52 18.73
CA PRO A 327 4.61 39.63 19.88
C PRO A 327 3.88 40.32 21.06
N THR A 328 4.16 41.60 21.30
CA THR A 328 3.51 42.39 22.34
C THR A 328 2.02 42.63 22.12
N ASP A 329 1.56 42.55 20.88
CA ASP A 329 0.16 42.81 20.50
C ASP A 329 -0.73 41.57 20.74
N LEU A 330 -0.14 40.39 20.94
CA LEU A 330 -0.85 39.16 21.26
C LEU A 330 -1.78 39.29 22.48
N ALA A 331 -1.35 40.07 23.50
CA ALA A 331 -2.14 40.32 24.70
C ALA A 331 -3.42 41.14 24.44
N ALA A 332 -3.48 41.87 23.34
CA ALA A 332 -4.63 42.69 22.95
C ALA A 332 -5.61 41.95 22.01
N LEU A 333 -5.28 40.76 21.57
CA LEU A 333 -6.17 39.96 20.71
C LEU A 333 -7.45 39.56 21.45
N PRO A 334 -8.60 39.52 20.76
CA PRO A 334 -9.83 39.02 21.35
C PRO A 334 -9.67 37.60 21.91
N ARG A 335 -10.34 37.30 23.00
CA ARG A 335 -10.43 35.93 23.50
C ARG A 335 -11.35 35.09 22.63
N GLY A 336 -11.07 33.78 22.52
CA GLY A 336 -11.88 32.85 21.72
C GLY A 336 -11.06 31.76 21.08
N ARG A 337 -11.64 31.14 20.08
CA ARG A 337 -11.04 30.01 19.34
C ARG A 337 -10.15 30.51 18.20
N TYR A 338 -8.93 30.04 18.15
CA TYR A 338 -7.94 30.35 17.12
C TYR A 338 -7.43 29.08 16.44
N ALA A 339 -7.49 29.02 15.12
CA ALA A 339 -6.64 28.11 14.37
C ALA A 339 -5.20 28.62 14.47
N LEU A 340 -4.25 27.73 14.77
CA LEU A 340 -2.84 28.04 14.98
C LEU A 340 -1.95 27.21 14.10
N SER A 341 -0.97 27.81 13.44
CA SER A 341 0.12 27.13 12.74
C SER A 341 1.46 27.83 12.96
N LEU A 342 2.55 27.08 12.85
CA LEU A 342 3.93 27.58 12.90
C LEU A 342 4.62 27.24 11.59
N ASN A 343 5.26 28.25 10.98
CA ASN A 343 6.11 28.10 9.81
C ASN A 343 7.50 28.63 10.16
N GLU A 344 8.53 27.88 9.80
CA GLU A 344 9.92 28.17 10.13
C GLU A 344 10.76 28.28 8.86
N THR A 345 11.69 29.26 8.91
CA THR A 345 12.83 29.38 7.98
C THR A 345 14.11 29.37 8.80
N ASP A 346 15.28 29.40 8.16
CA ASP A 346 16.57 29.40 8.87
C ASP A 346 16.76 30.62 9.82
N GLU A 347 16.07 31.71 9.58
CA GLU A 347 16.27 32.97 10.31
C GLU A 347 15.04 33.40 11.15
N GLU A 348 13.85 32.91 10.83
CA GLU A 348 12.60 33.38 11.41
C GLU A 348 11.59 32.25 11.61
N MET A 349 10.75 32.41 12.65
CA MET A 349 9.56 31.60 12.86
C MET A 349 8.32 32.50 12.81
N THR A 350 7.32 32.13 12.03
CA THR A 350 6.05 32.80 11.92
C THR A 350 4.95 32.03 12.62
N LEU A 351 4.40 32.61 13.69
CA LEU A 351 3.17 32.19 14.34
C LEU A 351 1.99 32.79 13.58
N SER A 352 1.16 31.95 13.01
CA SER A 352 -0.08 32.35 12.34
C SER A 352 -1.28 31.97 13.20
N LEU A 353 -2.19 32.90 13.41
CA LEU A 353 -3.41 32.76 14.21
C LEU A 353 -4.60 33.18 13.34
N CYS A 354 -5.58 32.33 13.16
CA CYS A 354 -6.78 32.66 12.40
C CYS A 354 -8.02 32.57 13.30
N GLN A 355 -8.73 33.68 13.40
CA GLN A 355 -10.02 33.76 14.06
C GLN A 355 -11.04 34.37 13.10
N ASP A 356 -12.15 33.69 12.84
CA ASP A 356 -13.16 34.06 11.87
C ASP A 356 -12.53 34.33 10.47
N SER A 357 -12.53 35.60 10.03
CA SER A 357 -11.98 36.02 8.74
C SER A 357 -10.69 36.84 8.88
N VAL A 358 -10.05 36.84 10.05
CA VAL A 358 -8.82 37.60 10.31
C VAL A 358 -7.67 36.64 10.55
N LEU A 359 -6.60 36.80 9.76
CA LEU A 359 -5.34 36.10 9.92
C LEU A 359 -4.29 37.03 10.53
N TYR A 360 -3.91 36.78 11.76
CA TYR A 360 -2.81 37.44 12.42
C TYR A 360 -1.51 36.69 12.17
N THR A 361 -0.46 37.37 11.75
CA THR A 361 0.87 36.83 11.57
C THR A 361 1.87 37.51 12.49
N CYS A 362 2.52 36.75 13.35
CA CYS A 362 3.52 37.22 14.29
C CYS A 362 4.86 36.53 13.97
N THR A 363 5.82 37.30 13.43
CA THR A 363 7.14 36.77 13.07
C THR A 363 8.14 36.98 14.19
N LEU A 364 8.87 35.97 14.56
CA LEU A 364 9.92 35.92 15.57
C LEU A 364 11.26 35.66 14.87
N SER A 365 12.27 36.47 15.14
CA SER A 365 13.65 36.18 14.72
C SER A 365 14.19 34.97 15.49
N LEU A 366 15.11 34.21 14.89
CA LEU A 366 15.80 33.10 15.55
C LEU A 366 17.26 33.47 15.87
N PRO A 367 17.69 33.40 17.15
CA PRO A 367 16.91 33.09 18.37
C PRO A 367 15.96 34.22 18.77
N PRO A 368 14.80 33.92 19.38
CA PRO A 368 13.80 34.91 19.70
C PRO A 368 14.22 35.77 20.90
N ALA A 369 13.78 37.01 20.88
CA ALA A 369 13.97 37.92 22.02
C ALA A 369 13.18 37.44 23.26
N PRO A 370 13.71 37.47 24.48
CA PRO A 370 13.04 37.00 25.70
C PRO A 370 11.63 37.58 25.93
N LYS A 371 11.40 38.84 25.56
CA LYS A 371 10.08 39.46 25.64
C LYS A 371 9.07 38.83 24.67
N ALA A 372 9.52 38.45 23.49
CA ALA A 372 8.67 37.77 22.50
C ALA A 372 8.27 36.37 23.00
N VAL A 373 9.23 35.62 23.53
CA VAL A 373 8.99 34.30 24.17
C VAL A 373 7.93 34.42 25.28
N THR A 374 8.10 35.39 26.18
CA THR A 374 7.13 35.65 27.28
C THR A 374 5.75 35.99 26.75
N ALA A 375 5.65 36.84 25.72
CA ALA A 375 4.37 37.25 25.15
C ALA A 375 3.63 36.06 24.45
N VAL A 376 4.33 35.27 23.67
CA VAL A 376 3.77 34.08 23.03
C VAL A 376 3.32 33.05 24.07
N HIS A 377 4.15 32.78 25.08
CA HIS A 377 3.80 31.86 26.15
C HIS A 377 2.56 32.34 26.92
N ALA A 378 2.49 33.66 27.27
CA ALA A 378 1.35 34.23 27.95
C ALA A 378 0.04 34.10 27.14
N PHE A 379 0.11 34.31 25.83
CA PHE A 379 -1.04 34.13 24.93
C PHE A 379 -1.50 32.67 24.88
N LEU A 380 -0.58 31.73 24.67
CA LEU A 380 -0.89 30.31 24.57
C LEU A 380 -1.39 29.68 25.88
N THR A 381 -1.07 30.28 27.01
CA THR A 381 -1.52 29.85 28.36
C THR A 381 -2.73 30.57 28.89
N ASP A 382 -3.26 31.59 28.18
CA ASP A 382 -4.50 32.29 28.58
C ASP A 382 -5.69 31.31 28.46
N THR A 383 -6.38 31.07 29.56
CA THR A 383 -7.56 30.21 29.62
C THR A 383 -8.75 30.70 28.79
N GLY A 384 -8.74 31.92 28.33
CA GLY A 384 -9.73 32.48 27.40
C GLY A 384 -9.40 32.21 25.92
N VAL A 385 -8.25 31.60 25.62
CA VAL A 385 -7.80 31.26 24.28
C VAL A 385 -7.94 29.75 24.08
N GLU A 386 -8.74 29.35 23.09
CA GLU A 386 -8.88 27.96 22.63
C GLU A 386 -8.09 27.79 21.32
N THR A 387 -7.16 26.86 21.27
CA THR A 387 -6.30 26.66 20.11
C THR A 387 -6.70 25.40 19.34
N VAL A 388 -6.80 25.54 18.02
CA VAL A 388 -7.05 24.44 17.08
C VAL A 388 -5.84 24.30 16.18
N VAL A 389 -5.21 23.14 16.21
CA VAL A 389 -3.98 22.87 15.45
C VAL A 389 -4.15 21.66 14.54
N TYR A 390 -3.19 21.46 13.66
CA TYR A 390 -2.96 20.24 12.94
C TYR A 390 -1.57 19.71 13.32
N ASP A 391 -1.50 18.50 13.89
CA ASP A 391 -0.29 17.90 14.45
C ASP A 391 0.27 18.72 15.65
N ALA A 392 -0.46 18.67 16.77
CA ALA A 392 -0.09 19.37 18.02
C ALA A 392 1.32 19.01 18.49
N LYS A 393 1.77 17.77 18.30
CA LYS A 393 3.08 17.31 18.72
C LYS A 393 4.22 18.05 18.00
N GLN A 394 4.09 18.28 16.68
CA GLN A 394 5.03 19.11 15.95
C GLN A 394 5.06 20.55 16.47
N ILE A 395 3.90 21.12 16.78
CA ILE A 395 3.81 22.47 17.35
C ILE A 395 4.54 22.52 18.70
N TYR A 396 4.37 21.51 19.55
CA TYR A 396 5.04 21.43 20.85
C TYR A 396 6.57 21.42 20.70
N HIS A 397 7.12 20.59 19.84
CA HIS A 397 8.57 20.56 19.61
C HIS A 397 9.12 21.88 19.07
N ARG A 398 8.45 22.48 18.09
CA ARG A 398 8.87 23.79 17.55
C ARG A 398 8.85 24.91 18.59
N LEU A 399 7.88 24.90 19.51
CA LEU A 399 7.83 25.87 20.61
C LEU A 399 8.92 25.57 21.65
N ASP A 400 9.24 24.30 21.92
CA ASP A 400 10.36 23.95 22.80
C ASP A 400 11.72 24.47 22.25
N ASP A 401 11.93 24.42 20.94
CA ASP A 401 13.13 24.97 20.27
C ASP A 401 13.26 26.49 20.49
N LEU A 402 12.14 27.18 20.69
CA LEU A 402 12.10 28.61 21.06
C LEU A 402 12.24 28.87 22.57
N GLY A 403 12.35 27.81 23.39
CA GLY A 403 12.31 27.93 24.85
C GLY A 403 10.90 28.16 25.41
N ILE A 404 9.85 27.85 24.64
CA ILE A 404 8.44 27.95 25.04
C ILE A 404 7.90 26.54 25.32
N HIS A 405 7.98 26.09 26.56
CA HIS A 405 7.38 24.81 26.93
C HIS A 405 5.86 24.97 27.08
N TRP A 406 5.13 24.43 26.11
CA TRP A 406 3.67 24.46 26.05
C TRP A 406 3.10 23.10 25.60
N ARG A 407 2.08 22.61 26.29
CA ARG A 407 1.40 21.32 26.04
C ARG A 407 -0.13 21.50 26.11
N GLY A 408 -0.60 22.69 25.77
CA GLY A 408 -1.98 23.09 26.02
C GLY A 408 -2.84 23.23 24.76
N ALA A 409 -2.55 22.59 23.66
CA ALA A 409 -3.44 22.59 22.49
C ALA A 409 -4.82 22.07 22.89
N SER A 410 -5.86 22.88 22.63
CA SER A 410 -7.23 22.52 22.98
C SER A 410 -7.75 21.41 22.06
N HIS A 411 -7.41 21.51 20.77
CA HIS A 411 -7.83 20.54 19.75
C HIS A 411 -6.75 20.33 18.71
N ASP A 412 -6.66 19.07 18.24
CA ASP A 412 -5.84 18.64 17.11
C ASP A 412 -6.73 17.95 16.07
N VAL A 413 -6.80 18.54 14.89
CA VAL A 413 -7.62 18.04 13.77
C VAL A 413 -7.14 16.67 13.26
N LEU A 414 -5.81 16.44 13.28
CA LEU A 414 -5.21 15.15 12.91
C LEU A 414 -5.70 14.04 13.83
N LEU A 415 -5.65 14.26 15.15
CA LEU A 415 -6.07 13.28 16.15
C LEU A 415 -7.59 13.10 16.18
N ALA A 416 -8.36 14.16 15.97
CA ALA A 416 -9.82 14.05 15.86
C ALA A 416 -10.24 13.18 14.65
N ALA A 417 -9.58 13.37 13.51
CA ALA A 417 -9.83 12.55 12.32
C ALA A 417 -9.38 11.09 12.51
N TYR A 418 -8.27 10.86 13.19
CA TYR A 418 -7.78 9.53 13.51
C TYR A 418 -8.72 8.79 14.48
N ALA A 419 -9.15 9.44 15.56
CA ALA A 419 -10.10 8.85 16.50
C ALA A 419 -11.41 8.48 15.83
N LEU A 420 -11.89 9.29 14.87
CA LEU A 420 -13.10 9.02 14.12
C LEU A 420 -12.94 7.85 13.14
N ASN A 421 -11.81 7.74 12.44
CA ASN A 421 -11.57 6.69 11.45
C ASN A 421 -10.07 6.37 11.32
N SER A 422 -9.56 5.50 12.18
CA SER A 422 -8.17 5.05 12.18
C SER A 422 -7.77 4.31 10.88
N GLY A 423 -8.74 3.77 10.14
CA GLY A 423 -8.55 3.04 8.88
C GLY A 423 -8.32 3.93 7.65
N LEU A 424 -8.44 5.27 7.77
CA LEU A 424 -8.29 6.20 6.64
C LEU A 424 -6.90 6.14 5.98
N GLY A 425 -5.88 5.74 6.72
CA GLY A 425 -4.52 5.46 6.24
C GLY A 425 -3.65 6.69 5.97
N HIS A 426 -4.23 7.83 5.58
CA HIS A 426 -3.56 9.11 5.40
C HIS A 426 -4.44 10.21 5.95
N PHE A 427 -3.85 11.10 6.75
CA PHE A 427 -4.53 12.15 7.48
C PHE A 427 -4.02 13.54 7.08
N ASP A 428 -3.43 13.70 5.88
CA ASP A 428 -2.99 15.01 5.40
C ASP A 428 -4.17 15.99 5.25
N MET A 429 -3.88 17.27 5.44
CA MET A 429 -4.90 18.34 5.46
C MET A 429 -5.76 18.39 4.19
N ASP A 430 -5.15 18.10 3.03
CA ASP A 430 -5.87 18.15 1.76
C ASP A 430 -6.93 17.06 1.71
N ARG A 431 -6.55 15.84 2.11
CA ARG A 431 -7.48 14.73 2.17
C ARG A 431 -8.59 14.95 3.18
N LEU A 432 -8.24 15.44 4.39
CA LEU A 432 -9.23 15.73 5.42
C LEU A 432 -10.22 16.82 4.96
N ALA A 433 -9.72 17.89 4.33
CA ALA A 433 -10.56 18.96 3.81
C ALA A 433 -11.51 18.45 2.70
N VAL A 434 -11.01 17.63 1.78
CA VAL A 434 -11.85 17.00 0.74
C VAL A 434 -12.89 16.06 1.35
N THR A 435 -12.44 15.17 2.26
CA THR A 435 -13.29 14.13 2.85
C THR A 435 -14.42 14.71 3.71
N TYR A 436 -14.13 15.72 4.51
CA TYR A 436 -15.09 16.23 5.52
C TYR A 436 -15.71 17.58 5.17
N LEU A 437 -15.03 18.44 4.38
CA LEU A 437 -15.54 19.75 3.96
C LEU A 437 -15.90 19.83 2.48
N GLY A 438 -15.54 18.82 1.66
CA GLY A 438 -15.76 18.85 0.21
C GLY A 438 -14.99 19.96 -0.52
N THR A 439 -13.86 20.42 0.05
CA THR A 439 -13.05 21.50 -0.53
C THR A 439 -11.56 21.16 -0.50
N VAL A 440 -10.76 21.87 -1.30
CA VAL A 440 -9.30 21.75 -1.31
C VAL A 440 -8.70 23.06 -0.81
N PRO A 441 -7.68 23.05 0.07
CA PRO A 441 -6.95 24.25 0.44
C PRO A 441 -6.35 24.92 -0.80
N THR A 442 -6.51 26.23 -0.93
CA THR A 442 -5.88 27.05 -1.97
C THR A 442 -4.75 27.90 -1.38
N GLU A 443 -3.89 28.49 -2.24
CA GLU A 443 -2.86 29.41 -1.77
C GLU A 443 -3.47 30.63 -1.06
N GLU A 444 -4.62 31.11 -1.53
CA GLU A 444 -5.34 32.25 -0.93
C GLU A 444 -6.02 31.91 0.39
N THR A 445 -6.60 30.71 0.50
CA THR A 445 -7.31 30.32 1.72
C THR A 445 -6.36 29.82 2.81
N GLY A 446 -5.24 29.23 2.44
CA GLY A 446 -4.33 28.55 3.36
C GLY A 446 -4.98 27.41 4.15
N SER A 447 -4.22 26.43 4.55
CA SER A 447 -4.74 25.28 5.32
C SER A 447 -5.27 25.71 6.71
N ILE A 448 -4.72 26.76 7.28
CA ILE A 448 -5.06 27.24 8.62
C ILE A 448 -6.54 27.64 8.77
N ARG A 449 -7.15 28.20 7.72
CA ARG A 449 -8.57 28.62 7.76
C ARG A 449 -9.55 27.46 7.81
N LEU A 450 -9.11 26.30 7.37
CA LEU A 450 -9.94 25.10 7.34
C LEU A 450 -9.94 24.38 8.69
N LEU A 451 -9.02 24.68 9.61
CA LEU A 451 -8.87 23.95 10.86
C LEU A 451 -10.12 24.02 11.74
N CYS A 452 -10.65 25.22 12.00
CA CYS A 452 -11.84 25.36 12.84
C CYS A 452 -13.11 24.72 12.18
N PRO A 453 -13.45 25.02 10.91
CA PRO A 453 -14.57 24.36 10.25
C PRO A 453 -14.43 22.84 10.19
N LEU A 454 -13.23 22.34 9.96
CA LEU A 454 -12.96 20.92 9.92
C LEU A 454 -13.13 20.26 11.29
N LEU A 455 -12.63 20.91 12.34
CA LEU A 455 -12.83 20.46 13.71
C LEU A 455 -14.31 20.37 14.07
N ASP A 456 -15.11 21.39 13.73
CA ASP A 456 -16.56 21.40 14.05
C ASP A 456 -17.28 20.18 13.43
N VAL A 457 -16.96 19.84 12.18
CA VAL A 457 -17.50 18.64 11.52
C VAL A 457 -17.01 17.36 12.19
N LEU A 458 -15.72 17.28 12.53
CA LEU A 458 -15.14 16.10 13.18
C LEU A 458 -15.73 15.87 14.57
N LEU A 459 -15.86 16.93 15.39
CA LEU A 459 -16.46 16.85 16.73
C LEU A 459 -17.92 16.40 16.67
N ALA A 460 -18.71 16.93 15.73
CA ALA A 460 -20.09 16.49 15.53
C ALA A 460 -20.15 14.97 15.25
N ARG A 461 -19.31 14.47 14.34
CA ARG A 461 -19.24 13.04 14.00
C ARG A 461 -18.72 12.18 15.14
N LEU A 462 -17.69 12.60 15.87
CA LEU A 462 -17.19 11.90 17.06
C LEU A 462 -18.29 11.74 18.11
N ASN A 463 -19.15 12.75 18.28
CA ASN A 463 -20.29 12.67 19.18
C ASN A 463 -21.37 11.70 18.65
N GLU A 464 -21.65 11.69 17.35
CA GLU A 464 -22.60 10.78 16.71
C GLU A 464 -22.17 9.30 16.84
N THR A 465 -20.86 9.04 16.84
CA THR A 465 -20.28 7.68 16.92
C THR A 465 -19.82 7.29 18.33
N ASP A 466 -20.13 8.11 19.35
CA ASP A 466 -19.71 7.91 20.77
C ASP A 466 -18.18 7.77 20.98
N GLN A 467 -17.41 8.48 20.15
CA GLN A 467 -15.93 8.45 20.19
C GLN A 467 -15.31 9.71 20.81
N THR A 468 -16.12 10.66 21.28
CA THR A 468 -15.62 11.92 21.84
C THR A 468 -14.68 11.70 23.00
N ALA A 469 -14.97 10.76 23.92
CA ALA A 469 -14.11 10.43 25.06
C ALA A 469 -12.74 9.87 24.62
N VAL A 470 -12.71 9.03 23.60
CA VAL A 470 -11.45 8.52 23.04
C VAL A 470 -10.58 9.68 22.56
N TYR A 471 -11.15 10.62 21.84
CA TYR A 471 -10.42 11.78 21.37
C TYR A 471 -9.95 12.71 22.51
N THR A 472 -10.87 13.10 23.42
CA THR A 472 -10.58 14.15 24.42
C THR A 472 -9.85 13.62 25.66
N GLU A 473 -10.11 12.36 26.08
CA GLU A 473 -9.57 11.81 27.33
C GLU A 473 -8.37 10.88 27.11
N LEU A 474 -8.16 10.38 25.89
CA LEU A 474 -7.04 9.52 25.56
C LEU A 474 -6.08 10.14 24.56
N GLU A 475 -6.51 10.45 23.32
CA GLU A 475 -5.63 10.86 22.24
C GLU A 475 -4.98 12.23 22.50
N MET A 476 -5.74 13.22 22.92
CA MET A 476 -5.21 14.56 23.19
C MET A 476 -4.22 14.58 24.37
N PRO A 477 -4.51 14.00 25.55
CA PRO A 477 -3.53 13.94 26.63
C PRO A 477 -2.29 13.11 26.29
N LEU A 478 -2.47 11.99 25.56
CA LEU A 478 -1.37 11.14 25.11
C LEU A 478 -0.40 11.90 24.20
N CYS A 479 -0.89 12.77 23.32
CA CYS A 479 -0.06 13.59 22.44
C CYS A 479 0.96 14.43 23.22
N ALA A 480 0.54 15.08 24.31
CA ALA A 480 1.42 15.85 25.19
C ALA A 480 2.48 14.96 25.88
N VAL A 481 2.07 13.79 26.38
CA VAL A 481 2.99 12.81 26.99
C VAL A 481 4.03 12.33 25.98
N LEU A 482 3.61 12.01 24.76
CA LEU A 482 4.52 11.55 23.71
C LEU A 482 5.52 12.63 23.31
N ALA A 483 5.09 13.91 23.24
CA ALA A 483 6.01 15.02 22.99
C ALA A 483 7.09 15.12 24.07
N ASP A 484 6.73 14.98 25.35
CA ASP A 484 7.69 14.99 26.45
C ASP A 484 8.64 13.79 26.41
N MET A 485 8.12 12.58 26.09
CA MET A 485 8.95 11.40 25.91
C MET A 485 9.96 11.57 24.78
N GLU A 486 9.55 12.13 23.66
CA GLU A 486 10.41 12.42 22.52
C GLU A 486 11.47 13.47 22.87
N ALA A 487 11.10 14.53 23.59
CA ALA A 487 12.02 15.58 24.03
C ALA A 487 13.08 15.06 25.05
N VAL A 488 12.69 14.19 25.96
CA VAL A 488 13.62 13.54 26.94
C VAL A 488 14.56 12.55 26.25
N GLY A 489 14.05 11.77 25.31
CA GLY A 489 14.81 10.75 24.57
C GLY A 489 15.34 9.62 25.48
N PHE A 490 16.27 8.85 24.95
CA PHE A 490 16.87 7.71 25.62
C PHE A 490 18.39 7.69 25.44
N LYS A 491 19.13 7.69 26.54
CA LYS A 491 20.61 7.74 26.52
C LYS A 491 21.22 6.41 26.13
N ILE A 492 22.26 6.45 25.28
CA ILE A 492 23.03 5.29 24.88
C ILE A 492 24.51 5.46 25.23
N ASP A 493 25.18 4.34 25.54
CA ASP A 493 26.64 4.29 25.67
C ASP A 493 27.27 4.20 24.28
N ARG A 494 27.59 5.37 23.69
CA ARG A 494 28.18 5.49 22.35
C ARG A 494 29.47 4.68 22.20
N ALA A 495 30.33 4.65 23.24
CA ALA A 495 31.61 3.97 23.16
C ALA A 495 31.42 2.44 23.11
N SER A 496 30.56 1.93 23.96
CA SER A 496 30.24 0.49 24.01
C SER A 496 29.51 0.02 22.76
N ILE A 497 28.56 0.82 22.22
CA ILE A 497 27.89 0.52 20.93
C ILE A 497 28.89 0.50 19.78
N ALA A 498 29.82 1.47 19.69
CA ALA A 498 30.83 1.51 18.65
C ALA A 498 31.78 0.29 18.74
N ALA A 499 32.23 -0.07 19.94
CA ALA A 499 33.05 -1.27 20.16
C ALA A 499 32.29 -2.55 19.77
N TYR A 500 31.00 -2.62 20.11
CA TYR A 500 30.16 -3.73 19.70
C TYR A 500 29.99 -3.82 18.18
N GLY A 501 29.91 -2.70 17.49
CA GLY A 501 29.92 -2.63 16.02
C GLY A 501 31.13 -3.32 15.40
N GLN A 502 32.32 -3.15 15.99
CA GLN A 502 33.56 -3.82 15.53
C GLN A 502 33.49 -5.35 15.74
N VAL A 503 32.86 -5.80 16.83
CA VAL A 503 32.61 -7.24 17.05
C VAL A 503 31.71 -7.78 15.95
N LEU A 504 30.60 -7.08 15.64
CA LEU A 504 29.68 -7.49 14.57
C LEU A 504 30.37 -7.50 13.18
N ASP A 505 31.24 -6.55 12.89
CA ASP A 505 32.04 -6.53 11.65
C ASP A 505 32.93 -7.78 11.54
N THR A 506 33.58 -8.17 12.63
CA THR A 506 34.42 -9.39 12.68
C THR A 506 33.58 -10.64 12.45
N VAL A 507 32.45 -10.75 13.12
CA VAL A 507 31.51 -11.90 12.96
C VAL A 507 30.95 -11.95 11.52
N ALA A 508 30.58 -10.81 10.97
CA ALA A 508 30.08 -10.74 9.58
C ALA A 508 31.16 -11.14 8.57
N ALA A 509 32.42 -10.70 8.75
CA ALA A 509 33.53 -11.06 7.87
C ALA A 509 33.83 -12.58 7.90
N ASP A 510 33.77 -13.20 9.06
CA ASP A 510 33.92 -14.67 9.18
C ASP A 510 32.79 -15.44 8.47
N MET A 511 31.55 -14.97 8.61
CA MET A 511 30.42 -15.55 7.89
C MET A 511 30.54 -15.36 6.38
N GLU A 512 30.90 -14.16 5.94
CA GLU A 512 31.15 -13.84 4.52
C GLU A 512 32.20 -14.76 3.92
N SER A 513 33.32 -14.99 4.62
CA SER A 513 34.37 -15.91 4.18
C SER A 513 33.87 -17.34 4.01
N ARG A 514 33.05 -17.84 4.93
CA ARG A 514 32.44 -19.18 4.81
C ARG A 514 31.46 -19.25 3.65
N ILE A 515 30.61 -18.22 3.48
CA ILE A 515 29.64 -18.12 2.36
C ILE A 515 30.39 -18.15 1.02
N TYR A 516 31.47 -17.38 0.88
CA TYR A 516 32.28 -17.38 -0.36
C TYR A 516 32.98 -18.71 -0.61
N THR A 517 33.38 -19.41 0.45
CA THR A 517 33.96 -20.74 0.34
C THR A 517 32.95 -21.73 -0.23
N TYR A 518 31.69 -21.72 0.27
CA TYR A 518 30.62 -22.55 -0.27
C TYR A 518 30.21 -22.15 -1.69
N ALA A 519 30.19 -20.86 -2.00
CA ALA A 519 29.83 -20.36 -3.33
C ALA A 519 30.95 -20.54 -4.38
N GLY A 520 32.19 -20.80 -3.96
CA GLY A 520 33.37 -20.92 -4.83
C GLY A 520 33.88 -19.58 -5.40
N ARG A 521 33.22 -18.46 -5.07
CA ARG A 521 33.59 -17.10 -5.51
C ARG A 521 32.98 -16.02 -4.61
N PRO A 522 33.60 -14.83 -4.54
CA PRO A 522 32.98 -13.66 -3.93
C PRO A 522 31.77 -13.18 -4.74
N PHE A 523 30.76 -12.64 -4.04
CA PHE A 523 29.56 -12.02 -4.61
C PHE A 523 28.90 -11.11 -3.58
N ASN A 524 27.95 -10.24 -4.00
CA ASN A 524 27.21 -9.43 -3.05
C ASN A 524 26.06 -10.25 -2.41
N ILE A 525 26.25 -10.70 -1.16
CA ILE A 525 25.29 -11.50 -0.38
C ILE A 525 23.96 -10.76 -0.17
N ASN A 526 24.00 -9.43 -0.09
CA ASN A 526 22.81 -8.59 0.07
C ASN A 526 22.07 -8.31 -1.25
N SER A 527 22.62 -8.75 -2.40
CA SER A 527 21.92 -8.66 -3.68
C SER A 527 21.04 -9.89 -3.91
N PRO A 528 19.69 -9.77 -3.89
CA PRO A 528 18.80 -10.91 -4.11
C PRO A 528 19.06 -11.62 -5.45
N LYS A 529 19.48 -10.87 -6.48
CA LYS A 529 19.78 -11.42 -7.81
C LYS A 529 21.04 -12.29 -7.77
N GLN A 530 22.16 -11.79 -7.22
CA GLN A 530 23.42 -12.54 -7.16
C GLN A 530 23.30 -13.73 -6.21
N LEU A 531 22.64 -13.54 -5.07
CA LEU A 531 22.39 -14.64 -4.14
C LEU A 531 21.51 -15.72 -4.78
N GLY A 532 20.45 -15.34 -5.49
CA GLY A 532 19.61 -16.29 -6.22
C GLY A 532 20.38 -17.10 -7.26
N GLU A 533 21.29 -16.46 -8.02
CA GLU A 533 22.19 -17.14 -8.96
C GLU A 533 23.07 -18.18 -8.24
N ILE A 534 23.70 -17.82 -7.11
CA ILE A 534 24.52 -18.75 -6.34
C ILE A 534 23.70 -19.94 -5.83
N LEU A 535 22.57 -19.69 -5.20
CA LEU A 535 21.77 -20.76 -4.56
C LEU A 535 21.15 -21.70 -5.58
N PHE A 536 20.60 -21.19 -6.68
CA PHE A 536 19.77 -21.97 -7.59
C PHE A 536 20.42 -22.36 -8.90
N ASP A 537 21.39 -21.56 -9.40
CA ASP A 537 22.07 -21.86 -10.66
C ASP A 537 23.46 -22.51 -10.42
N VAL A 538 24.17 -22.16 -9.32
CA VAL A 538 25.49 -22.74 -8.99
C VAL A 538 25.37 -23.93 -8.06
N LEU A 539 24.68 -23.76 -6.91
CA LEU A 539 24.51 -24.83 -5.91
C LEU A 539 23.31 -25.75 -6.21
N LEU A 540 22.50 -25.43 -7.22
CA LEU A 540 21.37 -26.24 -7.69
C LEU A 540 20.35 -26.62 -6.60
N LEU A 541 20.14 -25.72 -5.61
CA LEU A 541 19.19 -25.96 -4.55
C LEU A 541 17.74 -25.99 -5.10
N PRO A 542 16.82 -26.74 -4.48
CA PRO A 542 15.44 -26.80 -4.93
C PRO A 542 14.75 -25.43 -4.83
N THR A 543 13.94 -25.07 -5.84
CA THR A 543 13.18 -23.82 -5.85
C THR A 543 11.74 -24.08 -6.28
N ASP A 544 10.79 -23.56 -5.51
CA ASP A 544 9.36 -23.72 -5.78
C ASP A 544 8.81 -22.70 -6.77
N LYS A 545 9.41 -21.51 -6.85
CA LYS A 545 8.94 -20.43 -7.73
C LYS A 545 10.07 -19.53 -8.21
N LYS A 546 10.14 -19.34 -9.51
CA LYS A 546 10.89 -18.25 -10.14
C LYS A 546 9.94 -17.04 -10.27
N THR A 547 10.23 -15.93 -9.63
CA THR A 547 9.46 -14.69 -9.78
C THR A 547 9.75 -14.02 -11.12
N LYS A 548 8.93 -13.06 -11.55
CA LYS A 548 9.16 -12.28 -12.79
C LYS A 548 10.52 -11.57 -12.81
N THR A 549 11.08 -11.25 -11.64
CA THR A 549 12.34 -10.53 -11.46
C THR A 549 13.52 -11.44 -11.09
N GLY A 550 13.33 -12.76 -11.03
CA GLY A 550 14.37 -13.73 -10.65
C GLY A 550 13.93 -14.65 -9.52
N TYR A 551 14.89 -15.23 -8.82
CA TYR A 551 14.64 -16.10 -7.68
C TYR A 551 14.29 -15.29 -6.43
N SER A 552 13.29 -15.73 -5.65
CA SER A 552 13.06 -15.16 -4.33
C SER A 552 14.11 -15.69 -3.34
N THR A 553 14.71 -14.80 -2.57
CA THR A 553 15.66 -15.11 -1.51
C THR A 553 15.22 -14.50 -0.18
N ASN A 554 13.89 -14.36 0.03
CA ASN A 554 13.35 -13.89 1.30
C ASN A 554 13.59 -14.90 2.43
N ALA A 555 13.39 -14.49 3.68
CA ALA A 555 13.67 -15.32 4.84
C ALA A 555 12.87 -16.63 4.82
N GLU A 556 11.61 -16.60 4.39
CA GLU A 556 10.75 -17.79 4.32
C GLU A 556 11.28 -18.84 3.33
N VAL A 557 11.74 -18.39 2.15
CA VAL A 557 12.34 -19.28 1.15
C VAL A 557 13.65 -19.88 1.68
N LEU A 558 14.49 -19.05 2.32
CA LEU A 558 15.75 -19.52 2.90
C LEU A 558 15.51 -20.50 4.05
N GLU A 559 14.54 -20.27 4.94
CA GLU A 559 14.20 -21.20 6.02
C GLU A 559 13.83 -22.61 5.48
N LYS A 560 13.05 -22.69 4.40
CA LYS A 560 12.72 -23.96 3.75
C LYS A 560 13.95 -24.67 3.18
N LEU A 561 15.00 -23.92 2.86
CA LEU A 561 16.24 -24.44 2.28
C LEU A 561 17.28 -24.89 3.31
N ARG A 562 17.12 -24.60 4.60
CA ARG A 562 18.10 -24.92 5.66
C ARG A 562 18.60 -26.36 5.64
N ARG A 563 17.70 -27.30 5.38
CA ARG A 563 18.02 -28.75 5.37
C ARG A 563 18.85 -29.21 4.16
N TYR A 564 19.04 -28.36 3.15
CA TYR A 564 19.68 -28.78 1.91
C TYR A 564 21.17 -28.37 1.82
N HIS A 565 21.56 -27.26 2.46
CA HIS A 565 22.95 -26.80 2.37
C HIS A 565 23.32 -25.86 3.53
N PRO A 566 24.51 -26.04 4.17
CA PRO A 566 24.92 -25.20 5.32
C PRO A 566 25.13 -23.73 4.98
N ILE A 567 25.34 -23.34 3.72
CA ILE A 567 25.41 -21.95 3.27
C ILE A 567 24.17 -21.14 3.71
N ILE A 568 23.01 -21.78 3.83
CA ILE A 568 21.75 -21.13 4.16
C ILE A 568 21.76 -20.58 5.58
N ASP A 569 22.28 -21.35 6.53
CA ASP A 569 22.41 -20.91 7.92
C ASP A 569 23.36 -19.69 7.99
N ASP A 570 24.53 -19.77 7.36
CA ASP A 570 25.47 -18.63 7.32
C ASP A 570 24.87 -17.39 6.64
N ILE A 571 24.03 -17.52 5.59
CA ILE A 571 23.38 -16.40 4.93
C ILE A 571 22.33 -15.76 5.85
N LEU A 572 21.50 -16.57 6.53
CA LEU A 572 20.49 -16.06 7.46
C LEU A 572 21.16 -15.33 8.63
N ASP A 573 22.19 -15.91 9.21
CA ASP A 573 22.94 -15.31 10.30
C ASP A 573 23.70 -14.04 9.84
N TYR A 574 24.34 -14.06 8.67
CA TYR A 574 24.99 -12.88 8.08
C TYR A 574 23.99 -11.72 7.90
N ARG A 575 22.83 -11.99 7.33
CA ARG A 575 21.78 -10.97 7.16
C ARG A 575 21.31 -10.40 8.48
N GLN A 576 21.18 -11.25 9.50
CA GLN A 576 20.80 -10.82 10.84
C GLN A 576 21.88 -9.92 11.46
N VAL A 577 23.15 -10.32 11.39
CA VAL A 577 24.29 -9.55 11.93
C VAL A 577 24.44 -8.21 11.20
N THR A 578 24.39 -8.21 9.87
CA THR A 578 24.51 -6.98 9.08
C THR A 578 23.34 -6.02 9.30
N LYS A 579 22.12 -6.54 9.48
CA LYS A 579 20.96 -5.73 9.85
C LYS A 579 21.11 -5.15 11.26
N LEU A 580 21.60 -5.95 12.20
CA LEU A 580 21.87 -5.50 13.57
C LEU A 580 22.85 -4.34 13.57
N LYS A 581 23.95 -4.48 12.82
CA LYS A 581 24.96 -3.43 12.68
C LYS A 581 24.39 -2.18 12.00
N SER A 582 23.87 -2.30 10.79
CA SER A 582 23.46 -1.14 10.00
C SER A 582 22.27 -0.39 10.60
N THR A 583 21.26 -1.11 11.09
CA THR A 583 20.02 -0.47 11.58
C THR A 583 20.18 0.02 13.02
N TYR A 584 20.80 -0.78 13.89
CA TYR A 584 20.81 -0.45 15.31
C TYR A 584 22.14 0.15 15.76
N VAL A 585 23.29 -0.40 15.36
CA VAL A 585 24.57 0.18 15.77
C VAL A 585 24.83 1.49 15.03
N ASP A 586 24.97 1.44 13.71
CA ASP A 586 25.28 2.61 12.90
C ASP A 586 24.14 3.63 12.91
N GLY A 587 22.88 3.13 12.87
CA GLY A 587 21.69 3.97 12.93
C GLY A 587 21.56 4.75 14.24
N LEU A 588 21.73 4.11 15.38
CA LEU A 588 21.66 4.78 16.70
C LEU A 588 22.82 5.76 16.89
N LEU A 589 24.04 5.39 16.51
CA LEU A 589 25.21 6.28 16.61
C LEU A 589 25.06 7.54 15.75
N LYS A 590 24.43 7.42 14.59
CA LYS A 590 24.15 8.54 13.67
C LYS A 590 23.08 9.48 14.22
N LEU A 591 22.06 8.93 14.86
CA LEU A 591 20.87 9.68 15.33
C LEU A 591 21.05 10.22 16.76
N ALA A 592 22.01 9.69 17.52
CA ALA A 592 22.30 10.21 18.85
C ALA A 592 22.89 11.62 18.79
N ASP A 593 22.37 12.50 19.64
CA ASP A 593 22.87 13.87 19.82
C ASP A 593 24.29 13.93 20.42
N GLY A 594 24.77 15.16 20.74
CA GLY A 594 26.09 15.38 21.34
C GLY A 594 26.27 14.75 22.73
N GLU A 595 25.22 14.56 23.47
CA GLU A 595 25.16 13.97 24.81
C GLU A 595 24.94 12.45 24.80
N GLY A 596 24.72 11.88 23.62
CA GLY A 596 24.44 10.45 23.43
C GLY A 596 22.97 10.10 23.69
N VAL A 597 22.04 11.03 23.52
CA VAL A 597 20.61 10.80 23.65
C VAL A 597 20.02 10.57 22.26
N VAL A 598 19.17 9.57 22.16
CA VAL A 598 18.43 9.21 20.95
C VAL A 598 16.96 9.62 21.12
N HIS A 599 16.45 10.42 20.21
CA HIS A 599 15.08 10.90 20.18
C HIS A 599 14.31 10.18 19.07
N THR A 600 13.42 9.27 19.45
CA THR A 600 12.52 8.63 18.48
C THR A 600 11.28 9.48 18.24
N THR A 601 10.61 9.29 17.13
CA THR A 601 9.28 9.84 16.88
C THR A 601 8.21 8.77 17.12
N PHE A 602 7.28 8.99 18.05
CA PHE A 602 6.12 8.12 18.26
C PHE A 602 4.97 8.55 17.35
N LYS A 603 4.64 7.74 16.37
CA LYS A 603 3.51 7.99 15.47
C LYS A 603 2.21 7.51 16.10
N GLN A 604 1.39 8.44 16.55
CA GLN A 604 0.10 8.17 17.19
C GLN A 604 -0.94 7.69 16.17
N THR A 605 -0.89 8.20 14.94
CA THR A 605 -1.79 7.83 13.84
C THR A 605 -1.22 6.76 12.90
N GLY A 606 -0.16 6.07 13.33
CA GLY A 606 0.60 5.15 12.47
C GLY A 606 -0.02 3.77 12.25
N THR A 607 -1.05 3.41 13.03
CA THR A 607 -1.72 2.10 12.94
C THR A 607 -3.24 2.26 13.01
N ALA A 608 -3.97 1.37 12.36
CA ALA A 608 -5.44 1.34 12.45
C ALA A 608 -5.98 0.79 13.79
N THR A 609 -5.11 0.18 14.60
CA THR A 609 -5.49 -0.55 15.82
C THR A 609 -5.37 0.28 17.10
N GLY A 610 -4.99 1.56 17.04
CA GLY A 610 -4.70 2.39 18.21
C GLY A 610 -3.31 2.16 18.84
N ARG A 611 -2.49 1.24 18.30
CA ARG A 611 -1.11 1.05 18.79
C ARG A 611 -0.22 2.18 18.28
N LEU A 612 0.74 2.60 19.12
CA LEU A 612 1.81 3.50 18.69
C LEU A 612 2.81 2.78 17.79
N SER A 613 3.40 3.50 16.86
CA SER A 613 4.61 3.06 16.16
C SER A 613 5.75 4.03 16.41
N SER A 614 6.99 3.52 16.40
CA SER A 614 8.21 4.29 16.62
C SER A 614 9.00 4.39 15.32
N ALA A 615 9.52 5.58 15.01
CA ALA A 615 10.30 5.84 13.80
C ALA A 615 11.49 6.77 14.10
N GLU A 616 12.54 6.65 13.33
CA GLU A 616 13.71 7.54 13.28
C GLU A 616 14.39 7.80 14.64
N PRO A 617 14.86 6.76 15.34
CA PRO A 617 14.90 5.34 14.98
C PRO A 617 13.70 4.56 15.51
N ASN A 618 13.40 3.39 14.88
CA ASN A 618 12.39 2.49 15.42
C ASN A 618 12.96 1.73 16.64
N LEU A 619 12.60 2.16 17.86
CA LEU A 619 13.04 1.54 19.11
C LEU A 619 12.17 0.36 19.53
N GLN A 620 11.00 0.14 18.93
CA GLN A 620 10.11 -0.98 19.27
C GLN A 620 10.59 -2.33 18.70
N ASN A 621 11.45 -2.31 17.69
CA ASN A 621 11.92 -3.51 17.01
C ASN A 621 13.35 -3.93 17.38
N ILE A 622 13.87 -3.48 18.54
CA ILE A 622 15.18 -3.90 19.04
C ILE A 622 15.15 -5.41 19.33
N PRO A 623 16.03 -6.21 18.69
CA PRO A 623 15.98 -7.67 18.82
C PRO A 623 16.18 -8.14 20.25
N ILE A 624 15.42 -9.17 20.67
CA ILE A 624 15.51 -9.79 22.01
C ILE A 624 15.69 -11.31 21.92
N ARG A 625 15.36 -11.93 20.80
CA ARG A 625 15.36 -13.40 20.69
C ARG A 625 16.77 -13.99 20.61
N THR A 626 17.69 -13.30 19.95
CA THR A 626 19.07 -13.74 19.76
C THR A 626 20.00 -13.18 20.82
N GLU A 627 21.11 -13.86 21.08
CA GLU A 627 22.12 -13.42 22.05
C GLU A 627 22.71 -12.07 21.64
N LEU A 628 23.11 -11.93 20.38
CA LEU A 628 23.61 -10.67 19.83
C LEU A 628 22.60 -9.53 19.97
N GLY A 629 21.32 -9.78 19.72
CA GLY A 629 20.27 -8.77 19.89
C GLY A 629 20.08 -8.33 21.34
N ARG A 630 20.21 -9.26 22.29
CA ARG A 630 20.11 -8.95 23.72
C ARG A 630 21.28 -8.10 24.23
N GLU A 631 22.48 -8.30 23.68
CA GLU A 631 23.65 -7.47 24.02
C GLU A 631 23.40 -6.00 23.69
N LEU A 632 22.76 -5.69 22.55
CA LEU A 632 22.44 -4.32 22.15
C LEU A 632 21.63 -3.55 23.21
N ARG A 633 20.72 -4.24 23.90
CA ARG A 633 19.87 -3.62 24.95
C ARG A 633 20.65 -3.11 26.15
N LYS A 634 21.82 -3.68 26.43
CA LYS A 634 22.68 -3.28 27.55
C LYS A 634 23.30 -1.89 27.37
N PHE A 635 23.32 -1.38 26.15
CA PHE A 635 23.87 -0.07 25.81
C PHE A 635 22.91 1.09 26.01
N PHE A 636 21.63 0.79 26.28
CA PHE A 636 20.70 1.79 26.77
C PHE A 636 20.90 1.99 28.25
N ILE A 637 21.27 3.20 28.63
CA ILE A 637 21.70 3.52 30.00
C ILE A 637 20.86 4.62 30.60
N PRO A 638 20.77 4.75 31.94
CA PRO A 638 20.13 5.90 32.56
C PRO A 638 20.80 7.21 32.17
N SER A 639 20.00 8.29 32.09
CA SER A 639 20.47 9.63 31.69
C SER A 639 21.56 10.21 32.61
N GLU A 640 21.53 9.85 33.90
CA GLU A 640 22.43 10.38 34.92
C GLU A 640 22.93 9.27 35.87
N PRO A 641 24.13 9.45 36.48
CA PRO A 641 24.61 8.54 37.53
C PRO A 641 23.64 8.46 38.71
N GLY A 642 23.39 7.25 39.18
CA GLY A 642 22.48 7.00 40.32
C GLY A 642 21.01 6.83 39.92
N ARG A 643 20.64 7.03 38.67
CA ARG A 643 19.31 6.67 38.14
C ARG A 643 19.29 5.21 37.69
N VAL A 644 18.09 4.68 37.52
CA VAL A 644 17.84 3.32 37.03
C VAL A 644 16.82 3.35 35.94
N LEU A 645 16.89 2.38 35.01
CA LEU A 645 15.83 2.12 34.06
C LEU A 645 14.76 1.27 34.73
N ILE A 646 13.50 1.62 34.53
CA ILE A 646 12.36 0.86 34.99
C ILE A 646 11.65 0.30 33.76
N ASP A 647 11.52 -1.03 33.72
CA ASP A 647 10.75 -1.74 32.69
C ASP A 647 9.48 -2.29 33.34
N ALA A 648 8.33 -1.89 32.83
CA ALA A 648 7.03 -2.32 33.32
C ALA A 648 6.12 -2.69 32.14
N ASP A 649 5.54 -3.89 32.19
CA ASP A 649 4.62 -4.40 31.16
C ASP A 649 3.38 -5.03 31.78
N TYR A 650 2.27 -4.94 31.09
CA TYR A 650 1.04 -5.61 31.48
C TYR A 650 1.12 -7.12 31.22
N SER A 651 0.79 -7.91 32.26
CA SER A 651 0.74 -9.37 32.12
C SER A 651 -0.49 -9.80 31.31
N GLN A 652 -0.29 -10.20 30.04
CA GLN A 652 -1.29 -10.82 29.17
C GLN A 652 -2.57 -9.98 29.02
N ILE A 653 -2.42 -8.67 28.90
CA ILE A 653 -3.54 -7.71 28.92
C ILE A 653 -4.62 -8.05 27.87
N GLU A 654 -4.21 -8.45 26.67
CA GLU A 654 -5.13 -8.73 25.57
C GLU A 654 -6.04 -9.94 25.89
N LEU A 655 -5.50 -11.00 26.47
CA LEU A 655 -6.31 -12.16 26.90
C LEU A 655 -7.22 -11.82 28.08
N ARG A 656 -6.79 -10.92 28.98
CA ARG A 656 -7.63 -10.42 30.07
C ARG A 656 -8.81 -9.60 29.55
N LEU A 657 -8.54 -8.74 28.57
CA LEU A 657 -9.59 -7.97 27.89
C LEU A 657 -10.54 -8.90 27.12
N LEU A 658 -10.03 -9.90 26.41
CA LEU A 658 -10.87 -10.87 25.73
C LEU A 658 -11.78 -11.63 26.71
N ALA A 659 -11.23 -12.09 27.85
CA ALA A 659 -11.99 -12.76 28.88
C ALA A 659 -13.12 -11.86 29.47
N ASP A 660 -12.84 -10.57 29.62
CA ASP A 660 -13.78 -9.61 30.17
C ASP A 660 -14.88 -9.24 29.16
N ILE A 661 -14.51 -8.88 27.94
CA ILE A 661 -15.45 -8.50 26.87
C ILE A 661 -16.34 -9.67 26.48
N ALA A 662 -15.79 -10.87 26.30
CA ALA A 662 -16.56 -12.07 25.98
C ALA A 662 -17.41 -12.57 27.17
N GLY A 663 -17.08 -12.15 28.38
CA GLY A 663 -17.74 -12.62 29.60
C GLY A 663 -17.36 -14.06 29.95
N ASP A 664 -16.22 -14.59 29.48
CA ASP A 664 -15.85 -15.99 29.68
C ASP A 664 -15.44 -16.26 31.11
N SER A 665 -16.28 -17.03 31.81
CA SER A 665 -16.10 -17.32 33.23
C SER A 665 -14.86 -18.19 33.52
N ALA A 666 -14.54 -19.14 32.63
CA ALA A 666 -13.41 -20.05 32.80
C ALA A 666 -12.08 -19.30 32.68
N MET A 667 -11.94 -18.43 31.69
CA MET A 667 -10.74 -17.63 31.49
C MET A 667 -10.60 -16.56 32.59
N ARG A 668 -11.69 -15.91 33.01
CA ARG A 668 -11.69 -14.98 34.15
C ARG A 668 -11.25 -15.65 35.45
N GLU A 669 -11.76 -16.85 35.75
CA GLU A 669 -11.38 -17.60 36.93
C GLU A 669 -9.90 -17.99 36.93
N ALA A 670 -9.35 -18.40 35.76
CA ALA A 670 -7.92 -18.68 35.62
C ALA A 670 -7.07 -17.44 35.96
N PHE A 671 -7.45 -16.25 35.51
CA PHE A 671 -6.74 -15.00 35.84
C PHE A 671 -6.89 -14.60 37.31
N VAL A 672 -8.08 -14.72 37.90
CA VAL A 672 -8.33 -14.35 39.29
C VAL A 672 -7.58 -15.29 40.28
N SER A 673 -7.51 -16.58 39.93
CA SER A 673 -6.79 -17.58 40.76
C SER A 673 -5.26 -17.50 40.60
N GLY A 674 -4.75 -16.64 39.70
CA GLY A 674 -3.31 -16.47 39.49
C GLY A 674 -2.65 -17.61 38.71
N PHE A 675 -3.44 -18.49 38.07
CA PHE A 675 -2.91 -19.53 37.21
C PHE A 675 -2.30 -18.94 35.94
N ASP A 676 -1.24 -19.57 35.47
CA ASP A 676 -0.68 -19.23 34.16
C ASP A 676 -1.65 -19.68 33.04
N ILE A 677 -2.28 -18.73 32.39
CA ILE A 677 -3.31 -18.98 31.37
C ILE A 677 -2.81 -19.88 30.23
N HIS A 678 -1.53 -19.80 29.85
CA HIS A 678 -0.98 -20.68 28.82
C HIS A 678 -0.84 -22.12 29.30
N THR A 679 -0.59 -22.34 30.58
CA THR A 679 -0.58 -23.66 31.19
C THR A 679 -2.00 -24.21 31.34
N ASP A 680 -2.96 -23.40 31.76
CA ASP A 680 -4.38 -23.78 31.81
C ASP A 680 -4.92 -24.15 30.42
N THR A 681 -4.66 -23.33 29.43
CA THR A 681 -5.03 -23.62 28.02
C THR A 681 -4.37 -24.91 27.52
N ALA A 682 -3.08 -25.12 27.83
CA ALA A 682 -2.39 -26.34 27.42
C ALA A 682 -3.04 -27.59 28.06
N ALA A 683 -3.37 -27.54 29.34
CA ALA A 683 -4.04 -28.62 30.01
C ALA A 683 -5.38 -28.98 29.35
N ARG A 684 -6.19 -27.98 29.02
CA ARG A 684 -7.51 -28.14 28.40
C ARG A 684 -7.40 -28.64 26.93
N VAL A 685 -6.60 -27.96 26.10
CA VAL A 685 -6.49 -28.24 24.65
C VAL A 685 -5.84 -29.61 24.40
N PHE A 686 -4.82 -29.97 25.17
CA PHE A 686 -4.11 -31.23 24.99
C PHE A 686 -4.60 -32.37 25.93
N GLY A 687 -5.57 -32.12 26.82
CA GLY A 687 -6.18 -33.13 27.68
C GLY A 687 -5.22 -33.70 28.72
N VAL A 688 -4.28 -32.91 29.23
CA VAL A 688 -3.29 -33.31 30.24
C VAL A 688 -3.53 -32.56 31.56
N SER A 689 -3.04 -33.11 32.68
CA SER A 689 -3.12 -32.36 33.93
C SER A 689 -2.18 -31.14 33.91
N SER A 690 -2.50 -30.08 34.66
CA SER A 690 -1.68 -28.87 34.71
C SER A 690 -0.23 -29.12 35.17
N THR A 691 -0.02 -30.17 35.94
CA THR A 691 1.31 -30.61 36.42
C THR A 691 2.12 -31.37 35.36
N GLU A 692 1.47 -31.87 34.33
CA GLU A 692 2.10 -32.58 33.19
C GLU A 692 2.36 -31.68 31.99
N VAL A 693 1.96 -30.42 32.05
CA VAL A 693 2.21 -29.46 30.98
C VAL A 693 3.71 -29.17 30.84
N THR A 694 4.29 -29.62 29.76
CA THR A 694 5.69 -29.34 29.42
C THR A 694 5.88 -27.92 28.91
N LEU A 695 7.12 -27.41 28.94
CA LEU A 695 7.44 -26.11 28.32
C LEU A 695 7.06 -26.06 26.83
N GLU A 696 7.12 -27.17 26.12
CA GLU A 696 6.73 -27.26 24.74
C GLU A 696 5.22 -27.14 24.55
N LEU A 697 4.43 -27.86 25.32
CA LEU A 697 2.97 -27.74 25.30
C LEU A 697 2.51 -26.34 25.70
N ARG A 698 3.16 -25.73 26.66
CA ARG A 698 2.89 -24.35 27.07
C ARG A 698 3.19 -23.36 25.94
N LYS A 699 4.29 -23.55 25.18
CA LYS A 699 4.61 -22.73 24.00
C LYS A 699 3.56 -22.87 22.90
N LYS A 700 3.11 -24.09 22.61
CA LYS A 700 2.04 -24.34 21.64
C LYS A 700 0.73 -23.68 22.08
N ALA A 701 0.34 -23.80 23.34
CA ALA A 701 -0.84 -23.14 23.88
C ALA A 701 -0.74 -21.61 23.83
N LYS A 702 0.45 -21.04 24.03
CA LYS A 702 0.67 -19.61 23.85
C LYS A 702 0.39 -19.19 22.39
N ALA A 703 0.87 -19.92 21.40
CA ALA A 703 0.61 -19.66 19.99
C ALA A 703 -0.89 -19.80 19.66
N ILE A 704 -1.57 -20.80 20.24
CA ILE A 704 -3.02 -21.01 20.06
C ILE A 704 -3.81 -19.83 20.66
N ASN A 705 -3.52 -19.43 21.91
CA ASN A 705 -4.19 -18.31 22.57
C ASN A 705 -4.13 -17.01 21.74
N PHE A 706 -2.93 -16.64 21.31
CA PHE A 706 -2.75 -15.44 20.49
C PHE A 706 -3.27 -15.62 19.08
N GLY A 707 -3.05 -16.79 18.48
CA GLY A 707 -3.51 -17.09 17.13
C GLY A 707 -5.02 -16.95 16.98
N ILE A 708 -5.79 -17.54 17.88
CA ILE A 708 -7.26 -17.47 17.84
C ILE A 708 -7.75 -16.04 18.07
N MET A 709 -7.19 -15.34 19.03
CA MET A 709 -7.53 -13.95 19.32
C MET A 709 -7.32 -13.03 18.11
N TYR A 710 -6.27 -13.28 17.29
CA TYR A 710 -5.98 -12.54 16.06
C TYR A 710 -6.62 -13.13 14.80
N GLY A 711 -7.58 -14.05 14.94
CA GLY A 711 -8.29 -14.63 13.79
C GLY A 711 -7.48 -15.62 12.95
N MET A 712 -6.45 -16.24 13.50
CA MET A 712 -5.62 -17.22 12.82
C MET A 712 -6.42 -18.50 12.52
N GLY A 713 -6.48 -18.87 11.22
CA GLY A 713 -7.11 -20.11 10.79
C GLY A 713 -6.19 -21.34 10.89
N GLU A 714 -6.75 -22.53 10.59
CA GLU A 714 -6.07 -23.82 10.65
C GLU A 714 -4.78 -23.89 9.81
N PHE A 715 -4.76 -23.21 8.67
CA PHE A 715 -3.58 -23.16 7.80
C PHE A 715 -2.40 -22.44 8.48
N SER A 716 -2.63 -21.21 8.93
CA SER A 716 -1.57 -20.40 9.55
C SER A 716 -1.08 -21.02 10.87
N LEU A 717 -2.00 -21.60 11.67
CA LEU A 717 -1.62 -22.29 12.91
C LEU A 717 -0.81 -23.56 12.63
N SER A 718 -1.12 -24.30 11.54
CA SER A 718 -0.35 -25.50 11.16
C SER A 718 1.09 -25.14 10.75
N GLU A 719 1.29 -24.05 10.05
CA GLU A 719 2.64 -23.55 9.68
C GLU A 719 3.42 -23.06 10.91
N ASP A 720 2.78 -22.29 11.82
CA ASP A 720 3.44 -21.73 13.00
C ASP A 720 3.89 -22.82 14.00
N LEU A 721 3.08 -23.86 14.17
CA LEU A 721 3.37 -24.97 15.09
C LEU A 721 4.09 -26.15 14.41
N HIS A 722 4.31 -26.12 13.11
CA HIS A 722 4.87 -27.21 12.30
C HIS A 722 4.12 -28.56 12.48
N ILE A 723 2.77 -28.49 12.46
CA ILE A 723 1.86 -29.64 12.60
C ILE A 723 0.97 -29.79 11.38
N SER A 724 0.23 -30.89 11.29
CA SER A 724 -0.76 -31.07 10.22
C SER A 724 -1.96 -30.12 10.38
N ARG A 725 -2.61 -29.76 9.26
CA ARG A 725 -3.84 -28.94 9.29
C ARG A 725 -4.95 -29.58 10.13
N ALA A 726 -5.05 -30.91 10.09
CA ALA A 726 -6.05 -31.64 10.88
C ALA A 726 -5.81 -31.48 12.39
N GLU A 727 -4.55 -31.52 12.83
CA GLU A 727 -4.18 -31.26 14.23
C GLU A 727 -4.44 -29.80 14.61
N ALA A 728 -4.05 -28.84 13.74
CA ALA A 728 -4.31 -27.42 13.98
C ALA A 728 -5.81 -27.14 14.14
N LYS A 729 -6.64 -27.73 13.26
CA LYS A 729 -8.10 -27.64 13.36
C LYS A 729 -8.61 -28.21 14.70
N SER A 730 -8.15 -29.39 15.08
CA SER A 730 -8.53 -30.02 16.36
C SER A 730 -8.16 -29.13 17.55
N TYR A 731 -6.99 -28.48 17.53
CA TYR A 731 -6.58 -27.58 18.62
C TYR A 731 -7.44 -26.31 18.70
N ILE A 732 -7.81 -25.72 17.53
CA ILE A 732 -8.74 -24.58 17.49
C ILE A 732 -10.12 -24.99 18.05
N GLU A 733 -10.64 -26.15 17.64
CA GLU A 733 -11.93 -26.67 18.10
C GLU A 733 -11.90 -26.91 19.61
N SER A 734 -10.89 -27.60 20.13
CA SER A 734 -10.72 -27.86 21.58
C SER A 734 -10.59 -26.56 22.40
N TYR A 735 -9.89 -25.56 21.87
CA TYR A 735 -9.82 -24.24 22.50
C TYR A 735 -11.19 -23.57 22.61
N LEU A 736 -11.91 -23.50 21.49
CA LEU A 736 -13.24 -22.88 21.43
C LEU A 736 -14.29 -23.65 22.23
N GLU A 737 -14.13 -24.96 22.40
CA GLU A 737 -14.96 -25.78 23.31
C GLU A 737 -14.61 -25.50 24.77
N SER A 738 -13.36 -25.24 25.10
CA SER A 738 -12.90 -24.92 26.47
C SER A 738 -13.33 -23.51 26.90
N TYR A 739 -13.54 -22.60 25.95
CA TYR A 739 -13.94 -21.21 26.17
C TYR A 739 -15.18 -20.85 25.32
N PRO A 740 -16.38 -21.35 25.66
CA PRO A 740 -17.57 -21.22 24.84
C PRO A 740 -18.09 -19.79 24.70
N ASP A 741 -17.84 -18.93 25.68
CA ASP A 741 -18.27 -17.53 25.62
C ASP A 741 -17.37 -16.73 24.67
N ILE A 742 -16.09 -17.07 24.56
CA ILE A 742 -15.19 -16.51 23.54
C ILE A 742 -15.67 -16.92 22.15
N ARG A 743 -16.03 -18.20 21.95
CA ARG A 743 -16.60 -18.65 20.66
C ARG A 743 -17.83 -17.85 20.27
N ARG A 744 -18.79 -17.71 21.19
CA ARG A 744 -20.00 -16.93 20.96
C ARG A 744 -19.69 -15.48 20.58
N TYR A 745 -18.78 -14.85 21.31
CA TYR A 745 -18.35 -13.48 21.05
C TYR A 745 -17.73 -13.32 19.65
N LEU A 746 -16.80 -14.20 19.28
CA LEU A 746 -16.17 -14.15 17.94
C LEU A 746 -17.20 -14.37 16.81
N ASP A 747 -18.13 -15.32 16.98
CA ASP A 747 -19.20 -15.58 16.03
C ASP A 747 -20.15 -14.38 15.92
N GLU A 748 -20.39 -13.66 17.00
CA GLU A 748 -21.25 -12.46 17.05
C GLU A 748 -20.58 -11.29 16.33
N VAL A 749 -19.31 -11.00 16.61
CA VAL A 749 -18.54 -9.95 15.95
C VAL A 749 -18.52 -10.17 14.43
N ILE A 750 -18.25 -11.41 13.97
CA ILE A 750 -18.28 -11.72 12.52
C ILE A 750 -19.66 -11.46 11.90
N ARG A 751 -20.76 -11.66 12.63
CA ARG A 751 -22.11 -11.42 12.11
C ARG A 751 -22.50 -9.94 12.08
N THR A 752 -21.95 -9.13 12.98
CA THR A 752 -22.29 -7.70 13.07
C THR A 752 -21.48 -6.84 12.10
N ASP A 753 -20.31 -7.31 11.67
CA ASP A 753 -19.46 -6.63 10.68
C ASP A 753 -19.85 -6.95 9.22
N TYR A 754 -20.79 -7.86 9.00
CA TYR A 754 -21.37 -8.18 7.69
C TYR A 754 -22.88 -7.84 7.68
#